data_52b825ea9d390fc8b6eda7485e5b59e0
#
_entry.id   52b825ea9d390fc8b6eda7485e5b59e0
#
_cell.length_a   1.000
_cell.length_b   1.000
_cell.length_c   1.000
_cell.angle_alpha   90.00
_cell.angle_beta   90.00
_cell.angle_gamma   90.00
#
_symmetry.space_group_name_H-M   'P 1'
#
loop_
_entity.id
_entity.type
_entity.pdbx_description
1 polymer ?
#
loop_
_entity_poly.entity_id
_entity_poly.type
_entity_poly.pdbx_seq_one_letter_code
_entity_poly.pdbx_strand_id
1 'polypeptide(L)'
;MKKLFTIFALLLLTVGYTCGKETSVHIALCPNHCASNNISLDWSDGTLRWSASRGAKPYCYHEVVAPSRLTMTTDRGVWGEGIDTAEVTLTEGKDYNGAVVNFGDYSVEVRTYAKGVAYRFISHIDGEYKIIDELAEFSFSEEDMAWIPYVNFRPDATSDYATQFETSFENTYTHTALKNIDWRRLIFAPIVVERGDVKLWVSEANLEDYPGMFLSNRDGNGTLDTEFAPRPKEVEQGGHNMLQGMVKSRHDYIAECHGARTFPWRIVAIGEKDKDLANNNLVWKLADECRLEDTSWIKPGKVAWEWWNDWGLEGVDFKPGINNETYKYYIDFASRYGIEYVILDEGWSVKGKADLMKVVPKIDIKELVDYAAERNVGIILWAGYWALNKDIEGLCKHYSEMGVKGWKVDFLDRDDQEMVEFVYDVAEIAAKYHMIVDYHGVYKPTGLNKTYPNAINFEGVHGLETMKWLGAEHDQITYDVTLPFIRGAAGPMDYTQGAMRNAAKGYYRPDYSRPMSQGTRCHQLAMYCIYDAPLTMLCDSPTNYEREPEFTKLLASIPTVWSVREMMDGTIGEYVEYHCYDKRNNTHYIAYLNGNERKKVKVFFLVGFKYESIDLYIDGSNAEVDGTDYQHISVDFTKFGGNVNNYNMEVEVAAGGGYLLVMKGR
;
A
#
# COMPACT_ATOMS: atom_id res chain seq x y z
N MET A 1 -27.88 5.41 41.47
CA MET A 1 -28.45 6.38 40.52
C MET A 1 -27.52 6.45 39.31
N LYS A 2 -27.78 5.62 38.30
CA LYS A 2 -27.06 5.64 37.02
C LYS A 2 -27.66 6.73 36.16
N LYS A 3 -26.88 7.78 35.84
CA LYS A 3 -27.29 8.78 34.84
C LYS A 3 -26.99 8.21 33.47
N LEU A 4 -28.04 7.88 32.73
CA LEU A 4 -28.02 7.66 31.30
C LEU A 4 -27.73 9.03 30.65
N PHE A 5 -26.57 9.18 30.03
CA PHE A 5 -26.33 10.25 29.05
C PHE A 5 -26.78 9.73 27.68
N THR A 6 -27.99 10.14 27.30
CA THR A 6 -28.45 10.02 25.91
C THR A 6 -27.77 11.13 25.11
N ILE A 7 -26.83 10.80 24.28
CA ILE A 7 -26.22 11.75 23.34
C ILE A 7 -27.19 11.88 22.16
N PHE A 8 -27.91 12.99 22.09
CA PHE A 8 -28.60 13.42 20.89
C PHE A 8 -27.54 13.92 19.89
N ALA A 9 -27.21 13.13 18.88
CA ALA A 9 -26.57 13.63 17.68
C ALA A 9 -27.59 14.51 16.95
N LEU A 10 -27.34 15.82 16.93
CA LEU A 10 -28.15 16.76 16.13
C LEU A 10 -27.69 16.57 14.66
N LEU A 11 -28.43 15.78 13.89
CA LEU A 11 -28.32 15.72 12.46
C LEU A 11 -28.77 17.07 11.88
N LEU A 12 -27.81 17.89 11.42
CA LEU A 12 -28.14 19.04 10.56
C LEU A 12 -28.15 18.51 9.11
N LEU A 13 -29.31 17.99 8.73
CA LEU A 13 -29.66 17.73 7.35
C LEU A 13 -30.20 19.05 6.77
N THR A 14 -29.46 19.68 5.88
CA THR A 14 -30.00 20.68 4.98
C THR A 14 -30.37 20.02 3.67
N VAL A 15 -31.58 19.48 3.59
CA VAL A 15 -32.24 19.22 2.33
C VAL A 15 -32.74 20.56 1.81
N GLY A 16 -32.20 21.05 0.71
CA GLY A 16 -32.70 22.27 0.06
C GLY A 16 -34.09 22.01 -0.54
N TYR A 17 -35.15 22.36 0.18
CA TYR A 17 -36.52 22.32 -0.37
C TYR A 17 -36.75 23.51 -1.30
N THR A 18 -36.70 23.29 -2.60
CA THR A 18 -37.50 24.08 -3.53
C THR A 18 -38.80 23.30 -3.79
N CYS A 19 -39.93 24.01 -3.85
CA CYS A 19 -41.25 23.41 -4.12
C CYS A 19 -41.22 22.80 -5.54
N GLY A 20 -41.01 21.43 -5.63
CA GLY A 20 -41.03 20.77 -6.95
C GLY A 20 -39.92 19.71 -7.01
N LYS A 21 -38.97 19.34 -7.05
CA LYS A 21 -38.08 18.21 -7.25
C LYS A 21 -36.73 18.41 -6.51
N GLU A 22 -36.24 17.38 -5.82
CA GLU A 22 -34.87 17.40 -5.26
C GLU A 22 -33.87 17.42 -6.42
N THR A 23 -32.93 18.35 -6.39
CA THR A 23 -31.88 18.52 -7.40
C THR A 23 -30.47 18.48 -6.81
N SER A 24 -30.36 18.31 -5.49
CA SER A 24 -29.09 18.17 -4.79
C SER A 24 -29.24 17.50 -3.43
N VAL A 25 -28.16 16.91 -2.94
CA VAL A 25 -28.04 16.38 -1.59
C VAL A 25 -26.68 16.76 -0.99
N HIS A 26 -26.68 17.15 0.30
CA HIS A 26 -25.48 17.47 1.06
C HIS A 26 -25.39 16.58 2.28
N ILE A 27 -24.32 15.85 2.44
CA ILE A 27 -24.08 14.93 3.56
C ILE A 27 -22.87 15.39 4.35
N ALA A 28 -23.07 15.64 5.64
CA ALA A 28 -22.03 16.04 6.56
C ALA A 28 -21.90 15.04 7.71
N LEU A 29 -20.69 14.83 8.18
CA LEU A 29 -20.41 14.19 9.45
C LEU A 29 -19.94 15.27 10.43
N CYS A 30 -20.76 15.59 11.44
CA CYS A 30 -20.41 16.53 12.51
C CYS A 30 -20.13 15.78 13.82
N PRO A 31 -18.90 15.34 14.10
CA PRO A 31 -18.58 14.85 15.44
C PRO A 31 -18.33 16.04 16.38
N ASN A 32 -19.27 16.29 17.29
CA ASN A 32 -19.11 17.13 18.49
C ASN A 32 -18.14 18.32 18.37
N HIS A 33 -18.53 19.40 17.67
CA HIS A 33 -17.80 20.69 17.57
C HIS A 33 -16.42 20.69 16.90
N CYS A 34 -16.02 19.62 16.21
CA CYS A 34 -14.79 19.53 15.41
C CYS A 34 -15.04 19.85 13.94
N ALA A 35 -13.97 20.04 13.18
CA ALA A 35 -14.04 20.16 11.73
C ALA A 35 -14.77 18.96 11.12
N SER A 36 -15.72 19.21 10.22
CA SER A 36 -16.52 18.19 9.53
C SER A 36 -16.20 18.17 8.05
N ASN A 37 -16.22 16.98 7.48
CA ASN A 37 -16.16 16.79 6.05
C ASN A 37 -17.58 16.72 5.49
N ASN A 38 -17.77 17.29 4.30
CA ASN A 38 -19.01 17.20 3.54
C ASN A 38 -18.74 16.61 2.18
N ILE A 39 -19.70 15.86 1.67
CA ILE A 39 -19.82 15.51 0.26
C ILE A 39 -21.17 15.98 -0.25
N SER A 40 -21.19 16.52 -1.46
CA SER A 40 -22.41 17.01 -2.12
C SER A 40 -22.53 16.36 -3.49
N LEU A 41 -23.76 16.03 -3.87
CA LEU A 41 -24.16 15.74 -5.23
C LEU A 41 -25.15 16.81 -5.68
N ASP A 42 -25.03 17.30 -6.90
CA ASP A 42 -25.90 18.27 -7.55
C ASP A 42 -26.19 17.81 -8.97
N TRP A 43 -27.45 17.90 -9.40
CA TRP A 43 -27.91 17.56 -10.75
C TRP A 43 -28.94 18.57 -11.27
N SER A 44 -28.92 19.80 -10.75
CA SER A 44 -29.91 20.84 -11.05
C SER A 44 -29.93 21.28 -12.51
N ASP A 45 -28.82 21.14 -13.24
CA ASP A 45 -28.70 21.44 -14.67
C ASP A 45 -28.82 20.19 -15.56
N GLY A 46 -29.21 19.06 -14.99
CA GLY A 46 -29.29 17.77 -15.69
C GLY A 46 -27.95 17.01 -15.79
N THR A 47 -26.88 17.57 -15.23
CA THR A 47 -25.55 16.94 -15.19
C THR A 47 -25.17 16.63 -13.75
N LEU A 48 -24.79 15.40 -13.48
CA LEU A 48 -24.34 15.02 -12.15
C LEU A 48 -22.97 15.58 -11.83
N ARG A 49 -22.89 16.32 -10.72
CA ARG A 49 -21.65 16.84 -10.17
C ARG A 49 -21.49 16.44 -8.71
N TRP A 50 -20.27 16.25 -8.30
CA TRP A 50 -19.93 16.05 -6.91
C TRP A 50 -18.95 17.13 -6.45
N SER A 51 -18.93 17.40 -5.16
CA SER A 51 -17.93 18.27 -4.54
C SER A 51 -17.66 17.83 -3.11
N ALA A 52 -16.51 18.25 -2.57
CA ALA A 52 -16.16 18.01 -1.19
C ALA A 52 -15.76 19.33 -0.51
N SER A 53 -16.14 19.47 0.76
CA SER A 53 -15.78 20.63 1.56
C SER A 53 -15.45 20.25 3.00
N ARG A 54 -14.68 21.11 3.69
CA ARG A 54 -14.33 20.97 5.09
C ARG A 54 -14.62 22.26 5.83
N GLY A 55 -15.15 22.16 7.04
CA GLY A 55 -15.48 23.31 7.86
C GLY A 55 -15.31 23.08 9.35
N ALA A 56 -14.98 24.14 10.08
CA ALA A 56 -14.78 24.10 11.53
C ALA A 56 -16.03 24.42 12.35
N LYS A 57 -17.10 24.90 11.71
CA LYS A 57 -18.40 25.25 12.35
C LYS A 57 -19.52 25.24 11.29
N PRO A 58 -20.81 25.13 11.68
CA PRO A 58 -21.91 24.90 10.75
C PRO A 58 -22.15 25.99 9.69
N TYR A 59 -21.28 26.99 9.58
CA TYR A 59 -21.46 28.11 8.65
C TYR A 59 -20.22 28.54 7.85
N CYS A 60 -19.11 27.81 7.97
CA CYS A 60 -17.86 28.16 7.24
C CYS A 60 -17.23 26.88 6.67
N TYR A 61 -17.78 26.40 5.57
CA TYR A 61 -17.20 25.30 4.82
C TYR A 61 -16.31 25.86 3.72
N HIS A 62 -15.08 25.37 3.63
CA HIS A 62 -14.17 25.63 2.52
C HIS A 62 -14.22 24.44 1.57
N GLU A 63 -14.45 24.73 0.30
CA GLU A 63 -14.42 23.75 -0.76
C GLU A 63 -12.98 23.21 -0.92
N VAL A 64 -12.85 21.90 -0.86
CA VAL A 64 -11.56 21.21 -1.03
C VAL A 64 -11.49 20.45 -2.36
N VAL A 65 -12.64 20.00 -2.90
CA VAL A 65 -12.80 19.58 -4.29
C VAL A 65 -13.96 20.40 -4.85
N ALA A 66 -13.70 21.16 -5.90
CA ALA A 66 -14.69 21.98 -6.57
C ALA A 66 -15.75 21.11 -7.28
N PRO A 67 -16.93 21.66 -7.66
CA PRO A 67 -17.95 20.91 -8.38
C PRO A 67 -17.38 20.27 -9.66
N SER A 68 -17.31 18.94 -9.65
CA SER A 68 -16.64 18.10 -10.64
C SER A 68 -17.66 17.17 -11.27
N ARG A 69 -17.56 16.91 -12.58
CA ARG A 69 -18.49 16.00 -13.27
C ARG A 69 -18.26 14.56 -12.85
N LEU A 70 -19.35 13.81 -12.90
CA LEU A 70 -19.37 12.40 -12.59
C LEU A 70 -20.26 11.69 -13.61
N THR A 71 -19.68 10.94 -14.53
CA THR A 71 -20.43 10.19 -15.53
C THR A 71 -19.88 8.79 -15.71
N MET A 72 -20.75 7.89 -16.13
CA MET A 72 -20.38 6.54 -16.56
C MET A 72 -21.10 6.23 -17.87
N THR A 73 -20.36 6.01 -18.92
CA THR A 73 -20.87 5.66 -20.25
C THR A 73 -21.01 4.15 -20.35
N THR A 74 -22.21 3.69 -20.62
CA THR A 74 -22.51 2.27 -20.85
C THR A 74 -22.98 2.06 -22.29
N ASP A 75 -23.04 0.80 -22.73
CA ASP A 75 -23.66 0.45 -24.02
C ASP A 75 -25.20 0.62 -24.04
N ARG A 76 -25.79 1.05 -22.90
CA ARG A 76 -27.24 1.32 -22.74
C ARG A 76 -27.56 2.78 -22.48
N GLY A 77 -26.55 3.64 -22.34
CA GLY A 77 -26.72 5.09 -22.12
C GLY A 77 -25.64 5.67 -21.21
N VAL A 78 -25.75 6.96 -20.95
CA VAL A 78 -24.81 7.69 -20.10
C VAL A 78 -25.44 7.98 -18.75
N TRP A 79 -24.88 7.46 -17.69
CA TRP A 79 -25.25 7.80 -16.33
C TRP A 79 -24.62 9.13 -15.92
N GLY A 80 -25.32 9.95 -15.19
CA GLY A 80 -24.85 11.28 -14.80
C GLY A 80 -25.23 12.40 -15.75
N GLU A 81 -25.96 12.12 -16.85
CA GLU A 81 -26.46 13.10 -17.80
C GLU A 81 -27.98 12.98 -18.04
N GLY A 82 -28.62 14.08 -18.44
CA GLY A 82 -30.06 14.10 -18.75
C GLY A 82 -30.96 13.82 -17.56
N ILE A 83 -30.53 14.16 -16.33
CA ILE A 83 -31.22 13.82 -15.11
C ILE A 83 -32.34 14.81 -14.84
N ASP A 84 -33.57 14.31 -14.76
CA ASP A 84 -34.76 15.11 -14.38
C ASP A 84 -35.10 15.00 -12.89
N THR A 85 -35.01 13.81 -12.31
CA THR A 85 -35.43 13.52 -10.93
C THR A 85 -34.60 12.40 -10.32
N ALA A 86 -34.47 12.43 -8.99
CA ALA A 86 -33.84 11.35 -8.24
C ALA A 86 -34.61 11.11 -6.92
N GLU A 87 -34.48 9.90 -6.37
CA GLU A 87 -34.91 9.57 -5.03
C GLU A 87 -33.70 9.50 -4.09
N VAL A 88 -33.75 10.21 -2.97
CA VAL A 88 -32.67 10.26 -1.99
C VAL A 88 -33.02 9.41 -0.79
N THR A 89 -32.20 8.42 -0.48
CA THR A 89 -32.26 7.62 0.74
C THR A 89 -31.04 7.91 1.59
N LEU A 90 -31.25 8.43 2.80
CA LEU A 90 -30.16 8.69 3.74
C LEU A 90 -29.70 7.39 4.38
N THR A 91 -28.38 7.28 4.55
CA THR A 91 -27.73 6.13 5.17
C THR A 91 -26.82 6.58 6.31
N GLU A 92 -26.70 5.76 7.33
CA GLU A 92 -25.73 5.99 8.41
C GLU A 92 -25.08 4.67 8.82
N GLY A 93 -23.82 4.74 9.22
CA GLY A 93 -23.07 3.63 9.78
C GLY A 93 -22.46 4.01 11.12
N LYS A 94 -21.67 3.12 11.67
CA LYS A 94 -21.01 3.34 12.96
C LYS A 94 -20.13 4.60 12.99
N ASP A 95 -19.54 4.96 11.85
CA ASP A 95 -18.54 6.03 11.72
C ASP A 95 -18.65 6.84 10.42
N TYR A 96 -19.79 6.74 9.73
CA TYR A 96 -20.11 7.54 8.55
C TYR A 96 -21.56 7.97 8.51
N ASN A 97 -21.82 9.08 7.82
CA ASN A 97 -23.12 9.46 7.28
C ASN A 97 -23.07 9.36 5.75
N GLY A 98 -24.18 9.02 5.10
CA GLY A 98 -24.22 8.88 3.67
C GLY A 98 -25.61 9.06 3.08
N ALA A 99 -25.67 8.90 1.76
CA ALA A 99 -26.92 8.81 1.01
C ALA A 99 -26.73 7.88 -0.20
N VAL A 100 -27.82 7.26 -0.61
CA VAL A 100 -27.98 6.61 -1.91
C VAL A 100 -28.96 7.45 -2.71
N VAL A 101 -28.53 7.98 -3.85
CA VAL A 101 -29.33 8.78 -4.77
C VAL A 101 -29.66 7.91 -5.98
N ASN A 102 -30.92 7.55 -6.13
CA ASN A 102 -31.41 6.63 -7.14
C ASN A 102 -31.92 7.41 -8.37
N PHE A 103 -31.37 7.10 -9.53
CA PHE A 103 -31.68 7.69 -10.84
C PHE A 103 -32.40 6.69 -11.79
N GLY A 104 -32.88 5.56 -11.26
CA GLY A 104 -33.54 4.50 -12.04
C GLY A 104 -32.61 3.32 -12.30
N ASP A 105 -31.96 3.25 -13.47
CA ASP A 105 -31.07 2.14 -13.83
C ASP A 105 -29.76 2.11 -13.02
N TYR A 106 -29.45 3.20 -12.33
CA TYR A 106 -28.28 3.33 -11.47
C TYR A 106 -28.55 4.19 -10.23
N SER A 107 -27.70 4.06 -9.25
CA SER A 107 -27.60 4.98 -8.10
C SER A 107 -26.17 5.47 -7.93
N VAL A 108 -26.01 6.58 -7.20
CA VAL A 108 -24.73 7.00 -6.64
C VAL A 108 -24.84 6.98 -5.12
N GLU A 109 -23.95 6.22 -4.49
CA GLU A 109 -23.77 6.20 -3.05
C GLU A 109 -22.65 7.15 -2.65
N VAL A 110 -22.92 8.02 -1.67
CA VAL A 110 -21.93 8.93 -1.07
C VAL A 110 -21.79 8.66 0.41
N ARG A 111 -20.57 8.75 0.93
CA ARG A 111 -20.28 8.63 2.36
C ARG A 111 -19.30 9.70 2.82
N THR A 112 -19.52 10.23 4.02
CA THR A 112 -18.60 11.13 4.70
C THR A 112 -18.14 10.53 6.02
N TYR A 113 -16.84 10.60 6.27
CA TYR A 113 -16.12 10.09 7.43
C TYR A 113 -15.37 11.22 8.13
N ALA A 114 -14.92 10.99 9.36
CA ALA A 114 -14.04 11.93 10.06
C ALA A 114 -12.74 12.25 9.32
N LYS A 115 -12.26 11.31 8.48
CA LYS A 115 -10.99 11.41 7.74
C LYS A 115 -11.16 11.65 6.23
N GLY A 116 -12.36 11.84 5.71
CA GLY A 116 -12.57 12.11 4.29
C GLY A 116 -13.97 11.74 3.78
N VAL A 117 -14.08 11.68 2.47
CA VAL A 117 -15.31 11.38 1.75
C VAL A 117 -15.08 10.30 0.69
N ALA A 118 -16.15 9.62 0.29
CA ALA A 118 -16.12 8.64 -0.78
C ALA A 118 -17.45 8.60 -1.52
N TYR A 119 -17.40 8.24 -2.81
CA TYR A 119 -18.57 7.92 -3.60
C TYR A 119 -18.33 6.72 -4.52
N ARG A 120 -19.41 6.08 -4.96
CA ARG A 120 -19.40 5.04 -5.98
C ARG A 120 -20.70 5.00 -6.77
N PHE A 121 -20.64 4.44 -7.98
CA PHE A 121 -21.81 4.02 -8.72
C PHE A 121 -22.36 2.68 -8.21
N ILE A 122 -23.66 2.46 -8.40
CA ILE A 122 -24.38 1.21 -8.19
C ILE A 122 -25.23 0.99 -9.43
N SER A 123 -25.11 -0.15 -10.10
CA SER A 123 -25.95 -0.56 -11.20
C SER A 123 -27.18 -1.30 -10.72
N HIS A 124 -28.32 -1.02 -11.31
CA HIS A 124 -29.57 -1.77 -11.13
C HIS A 124 -29.96 -2.54 -12.40
N ILE A 125 -29.07 -2.59 -13.39
CA ILE A 125 -29.31 -3.27 -14.68
C ILE A 125 -29.30 -4.79 -14.46
N ASP A 126 -30.33 -5.45 -14.96
CA ASP A 126 -30.36 -6.90 -15.07
C ASP A 126 -29.67 -7.37 -16.38
N GLY A 127 -28.94 -8.50 -16.30
CA GLY A 127 -28.27 -9.13 -17.43
C GLY A 127 -26.92 -8.48 -17.78
N GLU A 128 -26.43 -8.75 -18.97
CA GLU A 128 -25.11 -8.30 -19.45
C GLU A 128 -25.14 -6.86 -19.96
N TYR A 129 -24.09 -6.10 -19.67
CA TYR A 129 -23.86 -4.75 -20.21
C TYR A 129 -22.38 -4.42 -20.17
N LYS A 130 -21.99 -3.36 -20.90
CA LYS A 130 -20.60 -2.91 -20.97
C LYS A 130 -20.47 -1.51 -20.42
N ILE A 131 -19.38 -1.27 -19.70
CA ILE A 131 -18.93 0.06 -19.36
C ILE A 131 -17.93 0.49 -20.43
N ILE A 132 -18.29 1.54 -21.16
CA ILE A 132 -17.43 2.10 -22.21
C ILE A 132 -16.36 3.00 -21.62
N ASP A 133 -16.76 3.84 -20.63
CA ASP A 133 -15.88 4.79 -19.96
C ASP A 133 -16.47 5.26 -18.64
N GLU A 134 -15.61 5.70 -17.71
CA GLU A 134 -15.98 6.39 -16.48
C GLU A 134 -15.20 7.70 -16.37
N LEU A 135 -15.90 8.79 -16.26
CA LEU A 135 -15.31 10.09 -15.95
C LEU A 135 -15.61 10.46 -14.49
N ALA A 136 -14.58 10.52 -13.69
CA ALA A 136 -14.59 11.10 -12.36
C ALA A 136 -13.58 12.26 -12.34
N GLU A 137 -14.07 13.49 -12.42
CA GLU A 137 -13.22 14.66 -12.30
C GLU A 137 -12.90 14.96 -10.83
N PHE A 138 -11.66 15.40 -10.60
CA PHE A 138 -11.20 15.93 -9.31
C PHE A 138 -10.65 17.34 -9.55
N SER A 139 -11.49 18.37 -9.31
CA SER A 139 -11.16 19.76 -9.64
C SER A 139 -10.54 20.49 -8.45
N PHE A 140 -9.34 20.98 -8.66
CA PHE A 140 -8.53 21.74 -7.71
C PHE A 140 -8.11 23.09 -8.35
N SER A 141 -7.27 23.87 -7.66
CA SER A 141 -6.61 25.02 -8.28
C SER A 141 -5.38 24.57 -9.09
N GLU A 142 -5.15 25.16 -10.25
CA GLU A 142 -3.96 24.90 -11.07
C GLU A 142 -2.63 25.17 -10.35
N GLU A 143 -2.67 26.02 -9.32
CA GLU A 143 -1.51 26.37 -8.48
C GLU A 143 -1.31 25.42 -7.29
N ASP A 144 -2.27 24.55 -6.98
CA ASP A 144 -2.14 23.58 -5.90
C ASP A 144 -0.97 22.63 -6.19
N MET A 145 -0.15 22.36 -5.19
CA MET A 145 0.97 21.42 -5.30
C MET A 145 0.47 19.99 -5.15
N ALA A 146 1.11 19.07 -5.85
CA ALA A 146 0.76 17.65 -5.76
C ALA A 146 2.00 16.75 -5.70
N TRP A 147 1.88 15.66 -4.96
CA TRP A 147 2.79 14.53 -4.97
C TRP A 147 2.18 13.42 -5.82
N ILE A 148 2.78 13.17 -6.98
CA ILE A 148 2.23 12.26 -8.00
C ILE A 148 3.26 11.25 -8.47
N PRO A 149 2.91 9.96 -8.63
CA PRO A 149 3.73 8.97 -9.27
C PRO A 149 3.31 8.86 -10.75
N TYR A 150 4.18 9.25 -11.66
CA TYR A 150 3.93 9.01 -13.07
C TYR A 150 4.11 7.52 -13.41
N VAL A 151 3.35 7.05 -14.40
CA VAL A 151 3.68 5.82 -15.09
C VAL A 151 5.08 5.94 -15.71
N ASN A 152 5.87 4.87 -15.69
CA ASN A 152 7.20 4.86 -16.26
C ASN A 152 7.15 5.23 -17.75
N PHE A 153 7.84 6.31 -18.11
CA PHE A 153 7.86 6.82 -19.48
C PHE A 153 8.77 5.96 -20.34
N ARG A 154 8.22 5.45 -21.46
CA ARG A 154 9.02 4.85 -22.52
C ARG A 154 9.32 5.94 -23.56
N PRO A 155 10.56 6.07 -24.06
CA PRO A 155 10.94 7.14 -25.00
C PRO A 155 10.12 7.16 -26.30
N ASP A 156 9.53 6.04 -26.70
CA ASP A 156 8.67 5.85 -27.86
C ASP A 156 7.18 6.08 -27.55
N ALA A 157 6.83 6.32 -26.27
CA ALA A 157 5.45 6.60 -25.90
C ALA A 157 5.01 7.93 -26.48
N THR A 158 3.96 7.87 -27.28
CA THR A 158 3.26 9.05 -27.81
C THR A 158 2.38 9.67 -26.72
N SER A 159 1.71 10.78 -27.00
CA SER A 159 0.65 11.31 -26.13
C SER A 159 -0.58 10.39 -26.03
N ASP A 160 -0.53 9.23 -26.65
CA ASP A 160 -1.53 8.17 -26.52
C ASP A 160 -1.29 7.39 -25.23
N TYR A 161 -2.28 7.34 -24.36
CA TYR A 161 -2.21 6.62 -23.08
C TYR A 161 -2.27 5.09 -23.24
N ALA A 162 -2.67 4.59 -24.40
CA ALA A 162 -2.88 3.16 -24.63
C ALA A 162 -1.67 2.29 -24.27
N THR A 163 -0.45 2.82 -24.45
CA THR A 163 0.81 2.11 -24.12
C THR A 163 1.24 2.29 -22.67
N GLN A 164 0.55 3.10 -21.88
CA GLN A 164 0.94 3.43 -20.51
C GLN A 164 0.17 2.62 -19.46
N PHE A 165 -0.85 1.86 -19.88
CA PHE A 165 -1.61 0.99 -18.99
C PHE A 165 -0.89 -0.31 -18.60
N GLU A 166 0.29 -0.57 -19.19
CA GLU A 166 1.16 -1.68 -18.80
C GLU A 166 2.30 -1.11 -17.94
N THR A 167 2.18 -1.24 -16.62
CA THR A 167 3.13 -0.69 -15.63
C THR A 167 3.16 -1.54 -14.36
N SER A 168 4.32 -1.66 -13.74
CA SER A 168 4.52 -2.35 -12.46
C SER A 168 4.12 -1.50 -11.24
N PHE A 169 3.65 -0.26 -11.44
CA PHE A 169 3.30 0.68 -10.36
C PHE A 169 4.47 1.03 -9.41
N GLU A 170 5.67 0.93 -9.91
CA GLU A 170 6.91 1.21 -9.19
C GLU A 170 7.54 2.50 -9.73
N ASN A 171 7.25 3.62 -9.11
CA ASN A 171 7.91 4.88 -9.43
C ASN A 171 7.97 5.79 -8.20
N THR A 172 8.91 6.73 -8.24
CA THR A 172 9.03 7.78 -7.23
C THR A 172 7.99 8.87 -7.45
N TYR A 173 7.79 9.71 -6.42
CA TYR A 173 6.86 10.83 -6.49
C TYR A 173 7.52 12.08 -7.08
N THR A 174 6.80 12.75 -7.95
CA THR A 174 7.11 14.10 -8.42
C THR A 174 6.28 15.10 -7.60
N HIS A 175 6.94 16.08 -6.96
CA HIS A 175 6.26 17.18 -6.27
C HIS A 175 6.21 18.39 -7.18
N THR A 176 5.01 18.77 -7.65
CA THR A 176 4.82 19.80 -8.67
C THR A 176 3.45 20.47 -8.55
N ALA A 177 3.32 21.71 -9.07
CA ALA A 177 2.01 22.33 -9.22
C ALA A 177 1.19 21.60 -10.30
N LEU A 178 -0.13 21.51 -10.12
CA LEU A 178 -1.01 20.80 -11.04
C LEU A 178 -0.88 21.28 -12.48
N LYS A 179 -0.78 22.58 -12.73
CA LYS A 179 -0.54 23.16 -14.06
C LYS A 179 0.74 22.69 -14.75
N ASN A 180 1.72 22.17 -13.99
CA ASN A 180 3.00 21.70 -14.52
C ASN A 180 3.04 20.19 -14.74
N ILE A 181 1.95 19.48 -14.46
CA ILE A 181 1.86 18.04 -14.71
C ILE A 181 2.01 17.79 -16.20
N ASP A 182 2.85 16.84 -16.57
CA ASP A 182 3.02 16.44 -17.98
C ASP A 182 1.75 15.70 -18.45
N TRP A 183 0.92 16.41 -19.21
CA TRP A 183 -0.35 15.92 -19.75
C TRP A 183 -0.23 14.67 -20.66
N ARG A 184 1.00 14.35 -21.11
CA ARG A 184 1.28 13.17 -21.95
C ARG A 184 1.44 11.89 -21.13
N ARG A 185 1.52 12.02 -19.81
CA ARG A 185 1.82 10.90 -18.90
C ARG A 185 0.63 10.62 -17.99
N LEU A 186 0.31 9.34 -17.89
CA LEU A 186 -0.60 8.88 -16.84
C LEU A 186 0.05 8.94 -15.47
N ILE A 187 -0.79 9.15 -14.48
CA ILE A 187 -0.49 9.13 -13.06
C ILE A 187 -1.26 7.95 -12.46
N PHE A 188 -0.61 7.08 -11.68
CA PHE A 188 -1.33 6.07 -10.94
C PHE A 188 -1.64 6.50 -9.51
N ALA A 189 -2.77 6.07 -8.97
CA ALA A 189 -3.16 6.36 -7.59
C ALA A 189 -2.39 5.47 -6.61
N PRO A 190 -2.17 5.93 -5.34
CA PRO A 190 -2.68 7.17 -4.74
C PRO A 190 -1.80 8.39 -5.01
N ILE A 191 -2.42 9.56 -4.92
CA ILE A 191 -1.74 10.86 -4.99
C ILE A 191 -2.07 11.71 -3.77
N VAL A 192 -1.28 12.78 -3.53
CA VAL A 192 -1.60 13.80 -2.53
C VAL A 192 -1.63 15.17 -3.20
N VAL A 193 -2.69 15.95 -2.96
CA VAL A 193 -2.82 17.35 -3.38
C VAL A 193 -2.81 18.26 -2.15
N GLU A 194 -1.99 19.31 -2.16
CA GLU A 194 -1.87 20.31 -1.12
C GLU A 194 -2.74 21.52 -1.45
N ARG A 195 -3.83 21.71 -0.69
CA ARG A 195 -4.81 22.78 -0.95
C ARG A 195 -5.00 23.66 0.28
N GLY A 196 -4.40 24.83 0.27
CA GLY A 196 -4.46 25.75 1.41
C GLY A 196 -3.83 25.14 2.67
N ASP A 197 -4.64 24.96 3.70
CA ASP A 197 -4.24 24.40 5.00
C ASP A 197 -4.56 22.91 5.16
N VAL A 198 -5.04 22.26 4.08
CA VAL A 198 -5.34 20.81 4.06
C VAL A 198 -4.56 20.09 2.98
N LYS A 199 -4.37 18.79 3.21
CA LYS A 199 -3.86 17.84 2.21
C LYS A 199 -4.92 16.80 1.89
N LEU A 200 -5.04 16.50 0.61
CA LEU A 200 -6.05 15.62 0.06
C LEU A 200 -5.37 14.38 -0.52
N TRP A 201 -5.71 13.21 0.00
CA TRP A 201 -5.23 11.95 -0.53
C TRP A 201 -6.31 11.33 -1.42
N VAL A 202 -6.01 11.16 -2.69
CA VAL A 202 -6.94 10.64 -3.70
C VAL A 202 -6.58 9.21 -4.04
N SER A 203 -7.53 8.30 -3.95
CA SER A 203 -7.40 6.88 -4.29
C SER A 203 -8.75 6.21 -4.50
N GLU A 204 -8.75 4.90 -4.49
CA GLU A 204 -9.93 4.06 -4.65
C GLU A 204 -9.94 2.89 -3.66
N ALA A 205 -11.09 2.25 -3.47
CA ALA A 205 -11.23 1.03 -2.68
C ALA A 205 -12.26 0.08 -3.29
N ASN A 206 -12.18 -1.18 -2.85
CA ASN A 206 -13.05 -2.26 -3.30
C ASN A 206 -13.00 -2.44 -4.82
N LEU A 207 -11.77 -2.45 -5.36
CA LEU A 207 -11.51 -2.72 -6.77
C LEU A 207 -11.66 -4.22 -7.02
N GLU A 208 -12.78 -4.62 -7.58
CA GLU A 208 -13.11 -6.00 -7.92
C GLU A 208 -13.82 -6.03 -9.26
N ASP A 209 -13.37 -6.88 -10.18
CA ASP A 209 -13.98 -7.09 -11.49
C ASP A 209 -14.22 -5.75 -12.23
N TYR A 210 -13.23 -4.85 -12.18
CA TYR A 210 -13.24 -3.53 -12.78
C TYR A 210 -11.80 -2.99 -12.90
N PRO A 211 -11.46 -2.16 -13.91
CA PRO A 211 -10.11 -1.64 -14.04
C PRO A 211 -9.76 -0.61 -12.95
N GLY A 212 -8.48 -0.55 -12.60
CA GLY A 212 -7.91 0.44 -11.68
C GLY A 212 -7.91 1.85 -12.26
N MET A 213 -7.97 2.84 -11.36
CA MET A 213 -8.03 4.26 -11.69
C MET A 213 -6.63 4.84 -11.92
N PHE A 214 -6.36 5.30 -13.14
CA PHE A 214 -5.30 6.26 -13.44
C PHE A 214 -5.88 7.68 -13.47
N LEU A 215 -5.00 8.66 -13.44
CA LEU A 215 -5.33 10.08 -13.53
C LEU A 215 -4.53 10.75 -14.64
N SER A 216 -5.12 11.78 -15.25
CA SER A 216 -4.47 12.62 -16.25
C SER A 216 -4.79 14.10 -16.00
N ASN A 217 -3.93 14.99 -16.50
CA ASN A 217 -4.18 16.44 -16.52
C ASN A 217 -4.14 16.94 -17.96
N ARG A 218 -5.08 16.45 -18.79
CA ARG A 218 -5.11 16.76 -20.24
C ARG A 218 -5.24 18.25 -20.51
N ASP A 219 -6.03 18.95 -19.73
CA ASP A 219 -6.40 20.34 -19.95
C ASP A 219 -5.46 21.34 -19.30
N GLY A 220 -4.55 20.90 -18.42
CA GLY A 220 -3.60 21.76 -17.71
C GLY A 220 -4.23 22.81 -16.81
N ASN A 221 -5.47 22.59 -16.35
CA ASN A 221 -6.30 23.58 -15.63
C ASN A 221 -6.55 23.24 -14.14
N GLY A 222 -5.77 22.31 -13.57
CA GLY A 222 -5.93 21.85 -12.18
C GLY A 222 -7.01 20.77 -11.97
N THR A 223 -7.74 20.38 -13.01
CA THR A 223 -8.64 19.23 -12.97
C THR A 223 -7.88 17.97 -13.34
N LEU A 224 -7.99 16.95 -12.51
CA LEU A 224 -7.50 15.61 -12.81
C LEU A 224 -8.67 14.73 -13.24
N ASP A 225 -8.57 14.19 -14.44
CA ASP A 225 -9.54 13.27 -15.00
C ASP A 225 -9.12 11.83 -14.77
N THR A 226 -10.09 10.95 -14.58
CA THR A 226 -9.81 9.51 -14.53
C THR A 226 -9.61 8.94 -15.91
N GLU A 227 -8.70 7.97 -15.97
CA GLU A 227 -8.40 7.19 -17.17
C GLU A 227 -8.38 5.72 -16.78
N PHE A 228 -8.93 4.86 -17.63
CA PHE A 228 -9.04 3.43 -17.36
C PHE A 228 -8.51 2.62 -18.52
N ALA A 229 -7.81 1.53 -18.21
CA ALA A 229 -7.34 0.59 -19.21
C ALA A 229 -8.53 -0.11 -19.87
N PRO A 230 -8.74 -0.01 -21.19
CA PRO A 230 -9.74 -0.81 -21.87
C PRO A 230 -9.44 -2.31 -21.71
N ARG A 231 -10.51 -3.14 -21.60
CA ARG A 231 -10.37 -4.59 -21.42
C ARG A 231 -9.51 -5.19 -22.54
N PRO A 232 -8.53 -6.05 -22.24
CA PRO A 232 -7.76 -6.76 -23.24
C PRO A 232 -8.63 -7.59 -24.16
N LYS A 233 -8.30 -7.60 -25.46
CA LYS A 233 -8.93 -8.44 -26.47
C LYS A 233 -8.03 -9.60 -26.87
N GLU A 234 -6.73 -9.32 -27.00
CA GLU A 234 -5.70 -10.30 -27.31
C GLU A 234 -4.51 -10.09 -26.39
N VAL A 235 -4.09 -11.14 -25.69
CA VAL A 235 -2.93 -11.17 -24.80
C VAL A 235 -2.01 -12.28 -25.24
N GLU A 236 -0.73 -11.99 -25.38
CA GLU A 236 0.29 -12.97 -25.74
C GLU A 236 1.31 -13.15 -24.60
N GLN A 237 1.83 -14.36 -24.51
CA GLN A 237 2.96 -14.65 -23.64
C GLN A 237 4.20 -13.88 -24.08
N GLY A 238 4.83 -13.13 -23.18
CA GLY A 238 6.01 -12.32 -23.51
C GLY A 238 6.72 -11.76 -22.29
N GLY A 239 7.38 -10.63 -22.50
CA GLY A 239 8.10 -9.89 -21.47
C GLY A 239 9.29 -10.63 -20.86
N HIS A 240 9.61 -10.30 -19.61
CA HIS A 240 10.75 -10.90 -18.90
C HIS A 240 10.57 -12.41 -18.76
N ASN A 241 11.55 -13.18 -19.26
CA ASN A 241 11.56 -14.65 -19.24
C ASN A 241 10.27 -15.33 -19.74
N MET A 242 9.47 -14.64 -20.57
CA MET A 242 8.17 -15.12 -21.07
C MET A 242 7.12 -15.32 -19.96
N LEU A 243 7.16 -14.50 -18.93
CA LEU A 243 6.32 -14.62 -17.73
C LEU A 243 5.22 -13.56 -17.62
N GLN A 244 5.24 -12.55 -18.50
CA GLN A 244 4.23 -11.48 -18.57
C GLN A 244 3.15 -11.79 -19.62
N GLY A 245 1.98 -11.19 -19.45
CA GLY A 245 0.92 -11.14 -20.44
C GLY A 245 0.94 -9.82 -21.20
N MET A 246 1.46 -9.83 -22.43
CA MET A 246 1.59 -8.63 -23.28
C MET A 246 0.29 -8.37 -24.04
N VAL A 247 -0.36 -7.24 -23.78
CA VAL A 247 -1.60 -6.88 -24.48
C VAL A 247 -1.29 -6.44 -25.91
N LYS A 248 -1.89 -7.11 -26.87
CA LYS A 248 -1.74 -6.83 -28.31
C LYS A 248 -2.83 -5.95 -28.87
N SER A 249 -4.02 -6.12 -28.37
CA SER A 249 -5.17 -5.32 -28.73
C SER A 249 -6.14 -5.22 -27.55
N ARG A 250 -6.91 -4.16 -27.50
CA ARG A 250 -7.92 -3.90 -26.49
C ARG A 250 -9.29 -3.72 -27.14
N HIS A 251 -10.33 -3.94 -26.37
CA HIS A 251 -11.70 -3.60 -26.75
C HIS A 251 -11.92 -2.09 -26.69
N ASP A 252 -13.09 -1.64 -27.14
CA ASP A 252 -13.57 -0.26 -27.06
C ASP A 252 -14.41 0.01 -25.78
N TYR A 253 -14.25 -0.82 -24.77
CA TYR A 253 -14.89 -0.72 -23.44
C TYR A 253 -13.90 -1.12 -22.35
N ILE A 254 -14.13 -0.60 -21.14
CA ILE A 254 -13.24 -0.82 -20.00
C ILE A 254 -13.64 -2.03 -19.17
N ALA A 255 -14.95 -2.38 -19.10
CA ALA A 255 -15.43 -3.53 -18.36
C ALA A 255 -16.66 -4.20 -18.99
N GLU A 256 -16.77 -5.51 -18.85
CA GLU A 256 -17.98 -6.31 -19.03
C GLU A 256 -18.61 -6.58 -17.68
N CYS A 257 -19.91 -6.32 -17.56
CA CYS A 257 -20.63 -6.43 -16.29
C CYS A 257 -21.85 -7.34 -16.40
N HIS A 258 -22.18 -7.99 -15.30
CA HIS A 258 -23.33 -8.90 -15.22
C HIS A 258 -24.21 -8.53 -14.04
N GLY A 259 -25.50 -8.24 -14.29
CA GLY A 259 -26.47 -7.97 -13.26
C GLY A 259 -26.23 -6.71 -12.42
N ALA A 260 -27.04 -6.53 -11.42
CA ALA A 260 -26.89 -5.44 -10.47
C ALA A 260 -25.58 -5.58 -9.67
N ARG A 261 -24.82 -4.50 -9.58
CA ARG A 261 -23.54 -4.51 -8.87
C ARG A 261 -23.14 -3.14 -8.32
N THR A 262 -22.19 -3.13 -7.41
CA THR A 262 -21.47 -1.91 -6.99
C THR A 262 -20.17 -1.77 -7.77
N PHE A 263 -19.75 -0.52 -8.00
CA PHE A 263 -18.45 -0.18 -8.58
C PHE A 263 -17.45 0.25 -7.49
N PRO A 264 -16.16 0.34 -7.80
CA PRO A 264 -15.16 0.77 -6.83
C PRO A 264 -15.46 2.15 -6.26
N TRP A 265 -15.08 2.33 -5.00
CA TRP A 265 -15.16 3.63 -4.33
C TRP A 265 -14.08 4.57 -4.84
N ARG A 266 -14.43 5.82 -5.12
CA ARG A 266 -13.50 6.94 -5.31
C ARG A 266 -13.40 7.67 -3.98
N ILE A 267 -12.16 7.86 -3.50
CA ILE A 267 -11.88 8.31 -2.13
C ILE A 267 -11.11 9.62 -2.17
N VAL A 268 -11.52 10.57 -1.33
CA VAL A 268 -10.71 11.73 -0.95
C VAL A 268 -10.56 11.75 0.57
N ALA A 269 -9.40 11.31 1.09
CA ALA A 269 -9.06 11.54 2.49
C ALA A 269 -8.62 13.00 2.67
N ILE A 270 -8.98 13.60 3.80
CA ILE A 270 -8.78 15.03 4.08
C ILE A 270 -8.04 15.16 5.41
N GLY A 271 -6.81 15.66 5.38
CA GLY A 271 -5.94 15.87 6.54
C GLY A 271 -5.57 17.33 6.74
N GLU A 272 -5.58 17.81 7.99
CA GLU A 272 -4.99 19.12 8.36
C GLU A 272 -3.49 19.00 8.62
N LYS A 273 -3.04 17.79 8.95
CA LYS A 273 -1.63 17.47 9.17
C LYS A 273 -1.27 16.25 8.31
N ASP A 274 -0.02 16.17 7.91
CA ASP A 274 0.48 15.08 7.07
C ASP A 274 0.17 13.71 7.68
N LYS A 275 0.35 13.55 8.99
CA LYS A 275 0.02 12.31 9.70
C LYS A 275 -1.45 11.88 9.61
N ASP A 276 -2.37 12.81 9.31
CA ASP A 276 -3.78 12.47 9.13
C ASP A 276 -3.99 11.62 7.88
N LEU A 277 -3.16 11.82 6.85
CA LEU A 277 -3.15 11.01 5.63
C LEU A 277 -2.64 9.60 5.91
N ALA A 278 -1.49 9.47 6.58
CA ALA A 278 -0.91 8.18 6.93
C ALA A 278 -1.79 7.36 7.89
N ASN A 279 -2.54 8.04 8.75
CA ASN A 279 -3.45 7.43 9.72
C ASN A 279 -4.89 7.32 9.21
N ASN A 280 -5.16 7.55 7.92
CA ASN A 280 -6.47 7.25 7.38
C ASN A 280 -6.62 5.73 7.18
N ASN A 281 -7.85 5.24 7.28
CA ASN A 281 -8.17 3.83 7.08
C ASN A 281 -9.39 3.66 6.17
N LEU A 282 -9.58 4.59 5.23
CA LEU A 282 -10.77 4.63 4.38
C LEU A 282 -10.83 3.44 3.44
N VAL A 283 -9.69 3.00 2.89
CA VAL A 283 -9.64 1.79 2.05
C VAL A 283 -10.18 0.59 2.82
N TRP A 284 -9.70 0.35 4.03
CA TRP A 284 -10.17 -0.75 4.88
C TRP A 284 -11.66 -0.66 5.22
N LYS A 285 -12.16 0.56 5.51
CA LYS A 285 -13.57 0.79 5.87
C LYS A 285 -14.53 0.59 4.71
N LEU A 286 -14.09 0.87 3.49
CA LEU A 286 -14.88 0.81 2.28
C LEU A 286 -14.79 -0.53 1.56
N ALA A 287 -13.78 -1.34 1.89
CA ALA A 287 -13.62 -2.69 1.36
C ALA A 287 -14.69 -3.65 1.92
N ASP A 288 -15.04 -4.63 1.13
CA ASP A 288 -15.98 -5.69 1.49
C ASP A 288 -15.49 -6.48 2.71
N GLU A 289 -16.44 -7.12 3.40
CA GLU A 289 -16.15 -7.98 4.54
C GLU A 289 -15.44 -9.26 4.11
N CYS A 290 -14.75 -9.90 5.07
CA CYS A 290 -14.03 -11.14 4.84
C CYS A 290 -14.96 -12.25 4.31
N ARG A 291 -14.56 -12.89 3.23
CA ARG A 291 -15.31 -14.00 2.59
C ARG A 291 -14.85 -15.38 3.07
N LEU A 292 -13.75 -15.45 3.86
CA LEU A 292 -13.24 -16.71 4.39
C LEU A 292 -13.93 -17.07 5.72
N GLU A 293 -14.39 -18.31 5.84
CA GLU A 293 -14.99 -18.81 7.09
C GLU A 293 -13.96 -19.03 8.19
N ASP A 294 -12.74 -19.46 7.84
CA ASP A 294 -11.61 -19.66 8.76
C ASP A 294 -10.37 -18.95 8.26
N THR A 295 -9.84 -18.05 9.07
CA THR A 295 -8.59 -17.31 8.83
C THR A 295 -7.46 -17.71 9.77
N SER A 296 -7.68 -18.67 10.68
CA SER A 296 -6.74 -19.04 11.75
C SER A 296 -5.44 -19.68 11.22
N TRP A 297 -5.46 -20.19 10.00
CA TRP A 297 -4.30 -20.78 9.33
C TRP A 297 -3.37 -19.72 8.70
N ILE A 298 -3.85 -18.49 8.48
CA ILE A 298 -3.06 -17.39 7.92
C ILE A 298 -2.09 -16.92 8.99
N LYS A 299 -0.80 -17.03 8.71
CA LYS A 299 0.26 -16.66 9.65
C LYS A 299 1.16 -15.61 9.03
N PRO A 300 1.05 -14.36 9.48
CA PRO A 300 2.06 -13.35 9.21
C PRO A 300 3.44 -13.76 9.75
N GLY A 301 4.49 -13.28 9.12
CA GLY A 301 5.84 -13.61 9.56
C GLY A 301 6.92 -12.89 8.76
N LYS A 302 8.17 -13.19 9.11
CA LYS A 302 9.35 -12.73 8.39
C LYS A 302 9.80 -13.76 7.38
N VAL A 303 10.50 -13.28 6.38
CA VAL A 303 10.99 -14.08 5.25
C VAL A 303 12.49 -13.86 5.08
N ALA A 304 13.27 -14.91 5.04
CA ALA A 304 14.62 -14.86 4.49
C ALA A 304 14.54 -15.01 2.96
N TRP A 305 14.99 -13.98 2.25
CA TRP A 305 14.81 -13.85 0.81
C TRP A 305 16.15 -13.61 0.09
N GLU A 306 16.37 -14.32 -1.01
CA GLU A 306 17.70 -14.44 -1.63
C GLU A 306 17.90 -13.61 -2.90
N TRP A 307 16.85 -13.21 -3.59
CA TRP A 307 16.95 -12.58 -4.89
C TRP A 307 17.69 -11.23 -4.84
N TRP A 308 17.37 -10.39 -3.82
CA TRP A 308 18.00 -9.07 -3.68
C TRP A 308 19.53 -9.16 -3.56
N ASN A 309 20.00 -10.12 -2.75
CA ASN A 309 21.44 -10.32 -2.50
C ASN A 309 22.13 -11.27 -3.49
N ASP A 310 21.44 -11.66 -4.60
CA ASP A 310 21.95 -12.53 -5.68
C ASP A 310 22.49 -13.88 -5.15
N TRP A 311 21.74 -14.50 -4.21
CA TRP A 311 22.14 -15.74 -3.51
C TRP A 311 23.53 -15.64 -2.86
N GLY A 312 23.91 -14.43 -2.40
CA GLY A 312 25.27 -14.00 -2.06
C GLY A 312 25.80 -14.53 -0.73
N LEU A 313 25.76 -15.84 -0.48
CA LEU A 313 26.40 -16.43 0.69
C LEU A 313 27.93 -16.32 0.58
N GLU A 314 28.59 -15.94 1.68
CA GLU A 314 30.05 -15.81 1.77
C GLU A 314 30.61 -16.79 2.80
N GLY A 315 31.81 -17.35 2.54
CA GLY A 315 32.49 -18.25 3.48
C GLY A 315 31.92 -19.65 3.59
N VAL A 316 31.11 -20.09 2.63
CA VAL A 316 30.53 -21.45 2.55
C VAL A 316 31.43 -22.37 1.72
N ASP A 317 31.33 -23.69 1.93
CA ASP A 317 32.13 -24.71 1.29
C ASP A 317 31.53 -25.27 -0.03
N PHE A 318 30.42 -24.66 -0.48
CA PHE A 318 29.74 -24.96 -1.74
C PHE A 318 29.58 -23.70 -2.59
N LYS A 319 29.18 -23.87 -3.86
CA LYS A 319 28.90 -22.73 -4.76
C LYS A 319 27.48 -22.21 -4.52
N PRO A 320 27.29 -21.00 -3.95
CA PRO A 320 25.99 -20.39 -3.81
C PRO A 320 25.26 -20.18 -5.15
N GLY A 321 23.95 -20.15 -5.11
CA GLY A 321 23.08 -19.95 -6.24
C GLY A 321 21.77 -20.75 -6.13
N ILE A 322 21.11 -20.98 -7.26
CA ILE A 322 19.84 -21.73 -7.29
C ILE A 322 20.15 -23.24 -7.16
N ASN A 323 20.24 -23.71 -5.93
CA ASN A 323 20.48 -25.10 -5.57
C ASN A 323 20.07 -25.41 -4.13
N ASN A 324 19.84 -26.69 -3.81
CA ASN A 324 19.36 -27.11 -2.50
C ASN A 324 20.31 -26.75 -1.34
N GLU A 325 21.64 -26.75 -1.56
CA GLU A 325 22.59 -26.38 -0.52
C GLU A 325 22.41 -24.94 -0.06
N THR A 326 22.23 -24.02 -1.03
CA THR A 326 21.95 -22.61 -0.72
C THR A 326 20.67 -22.46 0.07
N TYR A 327 19.55 -23.05 -0.37
CA TYR A 327 18.26 -22.91 0.33
C TYR A 327 18.26 -23.60 1.69
N LYS A 328 18.95 -24.70 1.88
CA LYS A 328 19.15 -25.29 3.21
C LYS A 328 19.88 -24.34 4.17
N TYR A 329 20.86 -23.60 3.68
CA TYR A 329 21.53 -22.57 4.48
C TYR A 329 20.56 -21.45 4.90
N TYR A 330 19.71 -20.98 3.98
CA TYR A 330 18.65 -19.99 4.30
C TYR A 330 17.63 -20.55 5.30
N ILE A 331 17.23 -21.79 5.17
CA ILE A 331 16.32 -22.49 6.10
C ILE A 331 16.95 -22.62 7.49
N ASP A 332 18.22 -23.03 7.59
CA ASP A 332 18.95 -23.14 8.86
C ASP A 332 19.12 -21.77 9.52
N PHE A 333 19.39 -20.73 8.76
CA PHE A 333 19.41 -19.34 9.24
C PHE A 333 18.03 -18.92 9.76
N ALA A 334 16.98 -19.12 8.98
CA ALA A 334 15.62 -18.80 9.37
C ALA A 334 15.21 -19.49 10.68
N SER A 335 15.48 -20.79 10.78
CA SER A 335 15.21 -21.58 11.98
C SER A 335 15.97 -21.07 13.22
N ARG A 336 17.25 -20.72 13.06
CA ARG A 336 18.11 -20.22 14.15
C ARG A 336 17.61 -18.92 14.76
N TYR A 337 17.08 -18.03 13.93
CA TYR A 337 16.60 -16.72 14.37
C TYR A 337 15.08 -16.64 14.55
N GLY A 338 14.35 -17.74 14.31
CA GLY A 338 12.89 -17.77 14.44
C GLY A 338 12.15 -16.99 13.34
N ILE A 339 12.74 -16.95 12.15
CA ILE A 339 12.14 -16.41 10.93
C ILE A 339 11.20 -17.47 10.37
N GLU A 340 9.97 -17.08 10.04
CA GLU A 340 8.89 -18.01 9.74
C GLU A 340 9.01 -18.65 8.35
N TYR A 341 9.59 -17.92 7.35
CA TYR A 341 9.55 -18.35 5.96
C TYR A 341 10.90 -18.18 5.24
N VAL A 342 11.04 -18.96 4.16
CA VAL A 342 12.01 -18.75 3.10
C VAL A 342 11.23 -18.72 1.77
N ILE A 343 11.49 -17.72 0.91
CA ILE A 343 11.01 -17.70 -0.47
C ILE A 343 12.07 -18.36 -1.36
N LEU A 344 11.61 -19.22 -2.28
CA LEU A 344 12.37 -19.56 -3.47
C LEU A 344 11.89 -18.61 -4.58
N ASP A 345 12.70 -17.59 -4.88
CA ASP A 345 12.39 -16.57 -5.87
C ASP A 345 12.65 -17.05 -7.32
N GLU A 346 12.56 -16.18 -8.32
CA GLU A 346 12.68 -16.54 -9.72
C GLU A 346 13.90 -17.42 -10.01
N GLY A 347 13.70 -18.55 -10.68
CA GLY A 347 14.76 -19.42 -11.15
C GLY A 347 14.70 -20.87 -10.64
N TRP A 348 13.84 -21.20 -9.68
CA TRP A 348 13.61 -22.58 -9.26
C TRP A 348 12.87 -23.41 -10.33
N SER A 349 12.06 -22.76 -11.20
CA SER A 349 11.44 -23.36 -12.38
C SER A 349 12.21 -23.06 -13.67
N VAL A 350 11.97 -23.82 -14.73
CA VAL A 350 12.72 -23.73 -15.99
C VAL A 350 12.41 -22.43 -16.72
N LYS A 351 13.42 -21.60 -16.99
CA LYS A 351 13.31 -20.31 -17.69
C LYS A 351 12.67 -20.41 -19.08
N GLY A 352 11.91 -19.39 -19.47
CA GLY A 352 11.36 -19.20 -20.81
C GLY A 352 10.27 -20.19 -21.20
N LYS A 353 9.77 -21.01 -20.25
CA LYS A 353 8.72 -22.00 -20.49
C LYS A 353 7.40 -21.63 -19.82
N ALA A 354 7.45 -20.75 -18.80
CA ALA A 354 6.31 -20.46 -17.95
C ALA A 354 5.56 -21.76 -17.55
N ASP A 355 6.30 -22.67 -16.94
CA ASP A 355 5.83 -24.01 -16.56
C ASP A 355 6.34 -24.32 -15.14
N LEU A 356 5.49 -24.08 -14.16
CA LEU A 356 5.84 -24.23 -12.75
C LEU A 356 5.96 -25.72 -12.33
N MET A 357 5.50 -26.66 -13.16
CA MET A 357 5.70 -28.10 -12.93
C MET A 357 7.11 -28.58 -13.36
N LYS A 358 7.88 -27.73 -14.03
CA LYS A 358 9.24 -28.05 -14.46
C LYS A 358 10.29 -27.38 -13.59
N VAL A 359 10.68 -28.08 -12.55
CA VAL A 359 11.73 -27.64 -11.62
C VAL A 359 13.12 -27.81 -12.26
N VAL A 360 14.05 -26.87 -11.97
CA VAL A 360 15.45 -26.98 -12.44
C VAL A 360 16.17 -28.16 -11.75
N PRO A 361 17.15 -28.83 -12.43
CA PRO A 361 17.74 -30.08 -11.92
C PRO A 361 18.46 -29.97 -10.57
N LYS A 362 18.82 -28.78 -10.10
CA LYS A 362 19.51 -28.57 -8.82
C LYS A 362 18.59 -28.24 -7.66
N ILE A 363 17.29 -28.21 -7.89
CA ILE A 363 16.26 -27.97 -6.89
C ILE A 363 15.38 -29.20 -6.75
N ASP A 364 15.23 -29.68 -5.53
CA ASP A 364 14.20 -30.63 -5.11
C ASP A 364 13.31 -29.94 -4.08
N ILE A 365 12.15 -29.47 -4.53
CA ILE A 365 11.20 -28.72 -3.70
C ILE A 365 10.71 -29.58 -2.52
N LYS A 366 10.42 -30.87 -2.77
CA LYS A 366 9.93 -31.74 -1.71
C LYS A 366 10.96 -31.93 -0.60
N GLU A 367 12.23 -32.13 -0.99
CA GLU A 367 13.34 -32.19 -0.02
C GLU A 367 13.46 -30.90 0.79
N LEU A 368 13.36 -29.73 0.14
CA LEU A 368 13.45 -28.43 0.82
C LEU A 368 12.26 -28.18 1.75
N VAL A 369 11.05 -28.54 1.33
CA VAL A 369 9.84 -28.40 2.16
C VAL A 369 9.92 -29.30 3.41
N ASP A 370 10.36 -30.56 3.26
CA ASP A 370 10.52 -31.47 4.39
C ASP A 370 11.61 -30.97 5.35
N TYR A 371 12.75 -30.53 4.79
CA TYR A 371 13.85 -29.98 5.57
C TYR A 371 13.45 -28.71 6.35
N ALA A 372 12.65 -27.86 5.74
CA ALA A 372 12.11 -26.65 6.37
C ALA A 372 11.09 -26.97 7.46
N ALA A 373 10.18 -27.92 7.20
CA ALA A 373 9.14 -28.35 8.15
C ALA A 373 9.76 -28.91 9.45
N GLU A 374 10.83 -29.71 9.35
CA GLU A 374 11.59 -30.20 10.53
C GLU A 374 12.18 -29.07 11.37
N ARG A 375 12.32 -27.86 10.81
CA ARG A 375 12.91 -26.65 11.42
C ARG A 375 11.89 -25.57 11.75
N ASN A 376 10.59 -25.87 11.60
CA ASN A 376 9.48 -24.93 11.78
C ASN A 376 9.57 -23.71 10.83
N VAL A 377 10.09 -23.89 9.64
CA VAL A 377 10.16 -22.88 8.58
C VAL A 377 9.21 -23.25 7.44
N GLY A 378 8.47 -22.29 6.93
CA GLY A 378 7.60 -22.47 5.78
C GLY A 378 8.32 -22.11 4.47
N ILE A 379 8.00 -22.81 3.39
CA ILE A 379 8.48 -22.48 2.04
C ILE A 379 7.38 -21.75 1.28
N ILE A 380 7.73 -20.62 0.66
CA ILE A 380 6.92 -19.88 -0.30
C ILE A 380 7.61 -19.97 -1.66
N LEU A 381 6.85 -20.13 -2.74
CA LEU A 381 7.40 -20.20 -4.09
C LEU A 381 7.04 -18.95 -4.87
N TRP A 382 7.97 -18.47 -5.67
CA TRP A 382 7.74 -17.40 -6.63
C TRP A 382 7.07 -17.95 -7.90
N ALA A 383 6.15 -17.17 -8.48
CA ALA A 383 5.48 -17.50 -9.71
C ALA A 383 5.22 -16.25 -10.56
N GLY A 384 5.66 -16.23 -11.80
CA GLY A 384 5.26 -15.18 -12.74
C GLY A 384 3.82 -15.37 -13.21
N TYR A 385 3.11 -14.26 -13.47
CA TYR A 385 1.72 -14.20 -13.90
C TYR A 385 1.36 -15.27 -14.94
N TRP A 386 2.05 -15.28 -16.09
CA TRP A 386 1.70 -16.18 -17.19
C TRP A 386 1.80 -17.66 -16.84
N ALA A 387 2.73 -18.01 -15.95
CA ALA A 387 2.93 -19.38 -15.54
C ALA A 387 1.84 -19.86 -14.57
N LEU A 388 1.44 -19.00 -13.62
CA LEU A 388 0.40 -19.33 -12.64
C LEU A 388 -1.00 -19.33 -13.26
N ASN A 389 -1.27 -18.36 -14.16
CA ASN A 389 -2.57 -18.21 -14.83
C ASN A 389 -2.98 -19.42 -15.70
N LYS A 390 -2.03 -20.29 -16.08
CA LYS A 390 -2.34 -21.50 -16.87
C LYS A 390 -3.20 -22.51 -16.11
N ASP A 391 -3.02 -22.66 -14.80
CA ASP A 391 -3.74 -23.59 -13.97
C ASP A 391 -3.58 -23.25 -12.48
N ILE A 392 -4.23 -22.18 -12.02
CA ILE A 392 -4.11 -21.70 -10.65
C ILE A 392 -4.49 -22.80 -9.66
N GLU A 393 -5.63 -23.47 -9.87
CA GLU A 393 -6.15 -24.45 -8.93
C GLU A 393 -5.27 -25.70 -8.88
N GLY A 394 -4.87 -26.25 -10.03
CA GLY A 394 -3.99 -27.42 -10.09
C GLY A 394 -2.63 -27.16 -9.46
N LEU A 395 -2.05 -25.98 -9.66
CA LEU A 395 -0.77 -25.58 -9.07
C LEU A 395 -0.90 -25.36 -7.54
N CYS A 396 -1.92 -24.66 -7.07
CA CYS A 396 -2.20 -24.51 -5.64
C CYS A 396 -2.37 -25.86 -4.95
N LYS A 397 -3.18 -26.75 -5.54
CA LYS A 397 -3.37 -28.12 -5.03
C LYS A 397 -2.05 -28.88 -4.95
N HIS A 398 -1.30 -28.94 -6.05
CA HIS A 398 -0.06 -29.71 -6.15
C HIS A 398 0.96 -29.27 -5.10
N TYR A 399 1.21 -27.96 -4.98
CA TYR A 399 2.23 -27.44 -4.09
C TYR A 399 1.79 -27.39 -2.62
N SER A 400 0.50 -27.18 -2.33
CA SER A 400 -0.02 -27.28 -0.96
C SER A 400 0.03 -28.71 -0.42
N GLU A 401 -0.29 -29.72 -1.24
CA GLU A 401 -0.14 -31.14 -0.89
C GLU A 401 1.33 -31.52 -0.62
N MET A 402 2.28 -30.84 -1.27
CA MET A 402 3.71 -30.97 -1.00
C MET A 402 4.14 -30.31 0.31
N GLY A 403 3.37 -29.33 0.80
CA GLY A 403 3.59 -28.60 2.05
C GLY A 403 4.04 -27.12 1.89
N VAL A 404 4.06 -26.60 0.66
CA VAL A 404 4.32 -25.18 0.35
C VAL A 404 3.25 -24.30 1.01
N LYS A 405 3.66 -23.12 1.52
CA LYS A 405 2.81 -22.25 2.34
C LYS A 405 2.21 -21.07 1.57
N GLY A 406 2.68 -20.77 0.38
CA GLY A 406 2.18 -19.63 -0.39
C GLY A 406 2.91 -19.37 -1.68
N TRP A 407 2.46 -18.31 -2.32
CA TRP A 407 3.00 -17.79 -3.57
C TRP A 407 3.48 -16.35 -3.39
N LYS A 408 4.65 -16.01 -3.97
CA LYS A 408 5.00 -14.66 -4.39
C LYS A 408 4.67 -14.58 -5.88
N VAL A 409 3.62 -13.83 -6.23
CA VAL A 409 3.08 -13.75 -7.60
C VAL A 409 3.53 -12.44 -8.23
N ASP A 410 4.24 -12.52 -9.34
CA ASP A 410 4.96 -11.40 -9.92
C ASP A 410 4.65 -11.18 -11.41
N PHE A 411 5.07 -10.01 -11.94
CA PHE A 411 4.90 -9.60 -13.34
C PHE A 411 3.44 -9.47 -13.78
N LEU A 412 2.58 -8.95 -12.90
CA LEU A 412 1.20 -8.62 -13.24
C LEU A 412 1.15 -7.42 -14.18
N ASP A 413 1.83 -6.33 -13.83
CA ASP A 413 2.13 -5.13 -14.62
C ASP A 413 0.93 -4.48 -15.32
N ARG A 414 -0.29 -4.71 -14.82
CA ARG A 414 -1.56 -4.18 -15.32
C ARG A 414 -2.58 -4.12 -14.20
N ASP A 415 -3.63 -3.32 -14.39
CA ASP A 415 -4.82 -3.27 -13.54
C ASP A 415 -6.12 -3.15 -14.35
N ASP A 416 -6.11 -3.61 -15.62
CA ASP A 416 -7.35 -3.78 -16.36
C ASP A 416 -8.25 -4.85 -15.71
N GLN A 417 -9.52 -4.89 -16.11
CA GLN A 417 -10.50 -5.79 -15.50
C GLN A 417 -10.00 -7.24 -15.40
N GLU A 418 -9.40 -7.78 -16.49
CA GLU A 418 -8.89 -9.16 -16.53
C GLU A 418 -7.79 -9.42 -15.49
N MET A 419 -6.89 -8.46 -15.30
CA MET A 419 -5.83 -8.59 -14.29
C MET A 419 -6.37 -8.47 -12.87
N VAL A 420 -7.35 -7.60 -12.64
CA VAL A 420 -8.03 -7.48 -11.34
C VAL A 420 -8.78 -8.77 -11.02
N GLU A 421 -9.48 -9.38 -11.98
CA GLU A 421 -10.11 -10.69 -11.86
C GLU A 421 -9.08 -11.76 -11.44
N PHE A 422 -7.93 -11.83 -12.15
CA PHE A 422 -6.84 -12.75 -11.81
C PHE A 422 -6.33 -12.60 -10.38
N VAL A 423 -6.14 -11.38 -9.89
CA VAL A 423 -5.68 -11.11 -8.52
C VAL A 423 -6.69 -11.66 -7.49
N TYR A 424 -7.98 -11.48 -7.72
CA TYR A 424 -9.02 -12.04 -6.86
C TYR A 424 -9.11 -13.57 -6.94
N ASP A 425 -9.04 -14.14 -8.15
CA ASP A 425 -9.04 -15.59 -8.37
C ASP A 425 -7.88 -16.28 -7.65
N VAL A 426 -6.67 -15.71 -7.74
CA VAL A 426 -5.50 -16.26 -7.03
C VAL A 426 -5.71 -16.21 -5.52
N ALA A 427 -6.22 -15.10 -4.97
CA ALA A 427 -6.48 -14.97 -3.54
C ALA A 427 -7.53 -16.00 -3.07
N GLU A 428 -8.64 -16.12 -3.79
CA GLU A 428 -9.70 -17.06 -3.46
C GLU A 428 -9.25 -18.52 -3.56
N ILE A 429 -8.62 -18.89 -4.69
CA ILE A 429 -8.19 -20.27 -4.93
C ILE A 429 -7.07 -20.67 -3.97
N ALA A 430 -6.08 -19.80 -3.75
CA ALA A 430 -5.02 -20.06 -2.78
C ALA A 430 -5.57 -20.26 -1.36
N ALA A 431 -6.63 -19.52 -0.97
CA ALA A 431 -7.27 -19.69 0.32
C ALA A 431 -7.87 -21.09 0.51
N LYS A 432 -8.47 -21.69 -0.53
CA LYS A 432 -9.01 -23.08 -0.51
C LYS A 432 -7.94 -24.10 -0.12
N TYR A 433 -6.67 -23.80 -0.44
CA TYR A 433 -5.52 -24.66 -0.18
C TYR A 433 -4.66 -24.18 0.98
N HIS A 434 -5.12 -23.24 1.78
CA HIS A 434 -4.43 -22.63 2.91
C HIS A 434 -3.06 -22.07 2.54
N MET A 435 -2.99 -21.34 1.41
CA MET A 435 -1.79 -20.67 0.91
C MET A 435 -1.93 -19.15 1.03
N ILE A 436 -0.91 -18.51 1.57
CA ILE A 436 -0.80 -17.04 1.58
C ILE A 436 -0.27 -16.55 0.24
N VAL A 437 -0.58 -15.29 -0.10
CA VAL A 437 -0.15 -14.68 -1.35
C VAL A 437 0.48 -13.32 -1.10
N ASP A 438 1.64 -13.09 -1.71
CA ASP A 438 2.34 -11.83 -1.83
C ASP A 438 2.37 -11.44 -3.31
N TYR A 439 1.88 -10.24 -3.66
CA TYR A 439 1.77 -9.80 -5.04
C TYR A 439 2.84 -8.77 -5.38
N HIS A 440 3.54 -8.98 -6.50
CA HIS A 440 4.53 -8.09 -7.08
C HIS A 440 4.14 -7.63 -8.49
N GLY A 441 4.73 -6.52 -8.97
CA GLY A 441 4.30 -5.89 -10.22
C GLY A 441 2.81 -5.53 -10.20
N VAL A 442 2.26 -5.19 -9.05
CA VAL A 442 0.83 -5.05 -8.78
C VAL A 442 0.48 -3.61 -8.38
N TYR A 443 -0.74 -3.20 -8.64
CA TYR A 443 -1.29 -1.93 -8.14
C TYR A 443 -1.41 -1.89 -6.60
N LYS A 444 -1.58 -0.67 -6.04
CA LYS A 444 -1.80 -0.47 -4.59
C LYS A 444 -2.93 -1.36 -4.06
N PRO A 445 -2.90 -1.78 -2.78
CA PRO A 445 -4.04 -2.46 -2.16
C PRO A 445 -5.30 -1.58 -2.20
N THR A 446 -6.42 -2.20 -2.50
CA THR A 446 -7.73 -1.56 -2.54
C THR A 446 -8.73 -2.21 -1.57
N GLY A 447 -8.22 -3.03 -0.65
CA GLY A 447 -9.01 -3.72 0.37
C GLY A 447 -9.14 -5.22 0.17
N LEU A 448 -8.51 -5.81 -0.87
CA LEU A 448 -8.48 -7.26 -1.08
C LEU A 448 -8.02 -8.03 0.17
N ASN A 449 -7.03 -7.50 0.89
CA ASN A 449 -6.52 -8.08 2.13
C ASN A 449 -7.52 -8.07 3.32
N LYS A 450 -8.65 -7.38 3.20
CA LYS A 450 -9.80 -7.53 4.12
C LYS A 450 -10.73 -8.62 3.64
N THR A 451 -11.04 -8.63 2.35
CA THR A 451 -11.95 -9.59 1.72
C THR A 451 -11.36 -11.01 1.70
N TYR A 452 -10.08 -11.10 1.34
CA TYR A 452 -9.28 -12.32 1.36
C TYR A 452 -7.98 -12.10 2.14
N PRO A 453 -7.97 -12.28 3.47
CA PRO A 453 -6.81 -11.99 4.32
C PRO A 453 -5.55 -12.80 4.03
N ASN A 454 -5.64 -13.84 3.23
CA ASN A 454 -4.48 -14.58 2.73
C ASN A 454 -3.72 -13.84 1.62
N ALA A 455 -4.31 -12.84 0.94
CA ALA A 455 -3.60 -11.83 0.17
C ALA A 455 -2.91 -10.89 1.16
N ILE A 456 -1.73 -11.30 1.62
CA ILE A 456 -1.14 -10.77 2.85
C ILE A 456 -0.26 -9.54 2.60
N ASN A 457 0.33 -9.45 1.39
CA ASN A 457 1.25 -8.38 1.06
C ASN A 457 1.16 -7.98 -0.42
N PHE A 458 1.60 -6.76 -0.75
CA PHE A 458 1.53 -6.18 -2.09
C PHE A 458 2.73 -5.29 -2.31
N GLU A 459 3.39 -5.41 -3.46
CA GLU A 459 4.41 -4.45 -3.85
C GLU A 459 3.77 -3.10 -4.23
N GLY A 460 3.60 -2.79 -5.50
CA GLY A 460 3.07 -1.51 -5.98
C GLY A 460 3.81 -0.31 -5.36
N VAL A 461 5.13 -0.43 -5.23
CA VAL A 461 6.03 0.50 -4.54
C VAL A 461 7.42 0.46 -5.19
N HIS A 462 8.06 1.62 -5.29
CA HIS A 462 9.46 1.70 -5.72
C HIS A 462 10.37 1.24 -4.58
N GLY A 463 10.45 -0.08 -4.38
CA GLY A 463 11.08 -0.73 -3.24
C GLY A 463 12.60 -0.79 -3.30
N LEU A 464 13.19 -1.45 -2.30
CA LEU A 464 14.65 -1.60 -2.18
C LEU A 464 15.27 -2.40 -3.34
N GLU A 465 14.46 -3.19 -4.07
CA GLU A 465 14.90 -3.94 -5.25
C GLU A 465 15.59 -3.04 -6.28
N THR A 466 15.09 -1.83 -6.47
CA THR A 466 15.60 -0.88 -7.44
C THR A 466 17.03 -0.42 -7.16
N MET A 467 17.50 -0.54 -5.91
CA MET A 467 18.87 -0.22 -5.51
C MET A 467 19.92 -1.16 -6.10
N LYS A 468 19.53 -2.25 -6.73
CA LYS A 468 20.45 -3.11 -7.47
C LYS A 468 21.02 -2.44 -8.74
N TRP A 469 20.27 -1.52 -9.36
CA TRP A 469 20.59 -0.94 -10.68
C TRP A 469 20.46 0.58 -10.82
N LEU A 470 19.75 1.26 -9.94
CA LEU A 470 19.59 2.72 -10.06
C LEU A 470 20.89 3.46 -9.70
N GLY A 471 21.18 4.51 -10.46
CA GLY A 471 22.38 5.32 -10.28
C GLY A 471 22.45 6.11 -8.97
N ALA A 472 23.60 6.67 -8.70
CA ALA A 472 23.84 7.43 -7.46
C ALA A 472 23.06 8.76 -7.39
N GLU A 473 22.54 9.24 -8.51
CA GLU A 473 21.66 10.42 -8.62
C GLU A 473 20.25 10.19 -8.08
N HIS A 474 19.86 8.92 -7.91
CA HIS A 474 18.55 8.57 -7.37
C HIS A 474 18.48 8.91 -5.88
N ASP A 475 17.35 9.50 -5.44
CA ASP A 475 17.11 9.89 -4.04
C ASP A 475 16.07 8.96 -3.40
N GLN A 476 16.51 7.79 -2.95
CA GLN A 476 15.67 6.84 -2.24
C GLN A 476 15.26 7.35 -0.86
N ILE A 477 16.12 8.16 -0.20
CA ILE A 477 15.86 8.67 1.14
C ILE A 477 14.61 9.55 1.19
N THR A 478 14.47 10.51 0.26
CA THR A 478 13.26 11.32 0.16
C THR A 478 12.04 10.47 -0.14
N TYR A 479 12.17 9.46 -1.01
CA TYR A 479 11.09 8.54 -1.31
C TYR A 479 10.65 7.77 -0.06
N ASP A 480 11.59 7.22 0.70
CA ASP A 480 11.33 6.40 1.89
C ASP A 480 10.53 7.15 2.96
N VAL A 481 10.82 8.44 3.17
CA VAL A 481 10.07 9.27 4.13
C VAL A 481 8.79 9.88 3.55
N THR A 482 8.57 9.79 2.23
CA THR A 482 7.33 10.21 1.55
C THR A 482 6.30 9.07 1.51
N LEU A 483 6.78 7.86 1.30
CA LEU A 483 5.99 6.66 1.05
C LEU A 483 4.89 6.38 2.09
N PRO A 484 5.10 6.53 3.41
CA PRO A 484 4.07 6.27 4.42
C PRO A 484 2.82 7.13 4.31
N PHE A 485 2.94 8.33 3.76
CA PHE A 485 1.82 9.28 3.62
C PHE A 485 0.98 9.02 2.38
N ILE A 486 1.54 8.38 1.36
CA ILE A 486 0.90 8.21 0.05
C ILE A 486 0.56 6.72 -0.17
N ARG A 487 1.52 5.90 -0.60
CA ARG A 487 1.29 4.48 -0.88
C ARG A 487 0.98 3.68 0.39
N GLY A 488 1.69 3.96 1.50
CA GLY A 488 1.49 3.28 2.78
C GLY A 488 0.10 3.48 3.37
N ALA A 489 -0.57 4.60 3.05
CA ALA A 489 -1.95 4.88 3.47
C ALA A 489 -3.00 3.98 2.78
N ALA A 490 -2.66 3.34 1.66
CA ALA A 490 -3.53 2.40 0.96
C ALA A 490 -3.58 1.01 1.61
N GLY A 491 -2.53 0.61 2.33
CA GLY A 491 -2.46 -0.70 2.99
C GLY A 491 -1.05 -1.33 2.94
N PRO A 492 -0.95 -2.64 3.24
CA PRO A 492 0.32 -3.35 3.32
C PRO A 492 1.19 -3.19 2.07
N MET A 493 2.52 -3.21 2.27
CA MET A 493 3.46 -3.10 1.17
C MET A 493 4.70 -3.97 1.37
N ASP A 494 5.13 -4.64 0.30
CA ASP A 494 6.40 -5.33 0.23
C ASP A 494 7.49 -4.41 -0.32
N TYR A 495 8.09 -3.62 0.58
CA TYR A 495 9.21 -2.73 0.26
C TYR A 495 10.54 -3.49 0.14
N THR A 496 10.61 -4.71 0.64
CA THR A 496 11.81 -5.58 0.64
C THR A 496 12.98 -5.05 1.48
N GLN A 497 12.71 -4.43 2.62
CA GLN A 497 13.73 -3.85 3.50
C GLN A 497 14.65 -4.89 4.15
N GLY A 498 15.72 -4.40 4.83
CA GLY A 498 16.61 -5.21 5.65
C GLY A 498 18.06 -5.27 5.20
N ALA A 499 18.47 -4.38 4.28
CA ALA A 499 19.87 -4.34 3.84
C ALA A 499 20.84 -4.21 5.00
N MET A 500 21.89 -5.05 4.97
CA MET A 500 23.03 -5.03 5.91
C MET A 500 24.23 -4.29 5.32
N ARG A 501 24.22 -4.03 4.01
CA ARG A 501 25.14 -3.09 3.35
C ARG A 501 24.41 -1.77 3.22
N ASN A 502 24.79 -0.78 4.03
CA ASN A 502 24.15 0.51 4.12
C ASN A 502 25.11 1.60 3.69
N ALA A 503 24.71 2.45 2.75
CA ALA A 503 25.53 3.52 2.23
C ALA A 503 25.04 4.88 2.76
N ALA A 504 25.87 5.58 3.52
CA ALA A 504 25.67 6.96 3.83
C ALA A 504 25.54 7.82 2.57
N LYS A 505 24.89 8.99 2.68
CA LYS A 505 24.67 9.88 1.54
C LYS A 505 25.99 10.20 0.81
N GLY A 506 25.97 9.97 -0.52
CA GLY A 506 27.15 10.16 -1.39
C GLY A 506 28.10 8.97 -1.49
N TYR A 507 27.88 7.91 -0.73
CA TYR A 507 28.67 6.67 -0.80
C TYR A 507 27.95 5.51 -1.49
N TYR A 508 26.69 5.68 -1.82
CA TYR A 508 25.89 4.70 -2.54
C TYR A 508 26.40 4.52 -3.99
N ARG A 509 26.41 3.27 -4.43
CA ARG A 509 26.63 2.85 -5.82
C ARG A 509 25.79 1.61 -6.13
N PRO A 510 25.23 1.50 -7.34
CA PRO A 510 24.55 0.26 -7.74
C PRO A 510 25.55 -0.89 -7.88
N ASP A 511 25.15 -2.05 -7.39
CA ASP A 511 25.87 -3.31 -7.58
C ASP A 511 24.85 -4.45 -7.56
N TYR A 512 24.61 -5.06 -8.72
CA TYR A 512 23.54 -6.03 -8.86
C TYR A 512 23.71 -7.26 -7.95
N SER A 513 24.93 -7.75 -7.80
CA SER A 513 25.20 -8.96 -7.01
C SER A 513 25.57 -8.69 -5.54
N ARG A 514 25.88 -7.44 -5.22
CA ARG A 514 26.21 -7.00 -3.85
C ARG A 514 25.53 -5.66 -3.55
N PRO A 515 24.22 -5.61 -3.65
CA PRO A 515 23.47 -4.36 -3.50
C PRO A 515 23.64 -3.76 -2.11
N MET A 516 23.35 -2.46 -2.01
CA MET A 516 23.34 -1.71 -0.76
C MET A 516 22.14 -0.77 -0.73
N SER A 517 21.62 -0.47 0.45
CA SER A 517 20.63 0.59 0.61
C SER A 517 21.29 1.96 0.59
N GLN A 518 20.54 2.98 0.22
CA GLN A 518 20.85 4.34 0.67
C GLN A 518 20.41 4.51 2.13
N GLY A 519 21.07 5.41 2.87
CA GLY A 519 20.80 5.66 4.28
C GLY A 519 21.55 4.70 5.22
N THR A 520 21.29 4.88 6.51
CA THR A 520 22.01 4.19 7.57
C THR A 520 21.39 2.83 7.92
N ARG A 521 22.08 2.07 8.77
CA ARG A 521 21.58 0.85 9.40
C ARG A 521 20.29 1.09 10.18
N CYS A 522 20.23 2.21 10.92
CA CYS A 522 19.04 2.57 11.70
C CYS A 522 17.87 3.02 10.82
N HIS A 523 18.12 3.54 9.62
CA HIS A 523 17.08 3.78 8.63
C HIS A 523 16.39 2.47 8.25
N GLN A 524 17.15 1.44 7.85
CA GLN A 524 16.60 0.12 7.54
C GLN A 524 15.90 -0.53 8.74
N LEU A 525 16.42 -0.36 9.96
CA LEU A 525 15.83 -0.89 11.17
C LEU A 525 14.45 -0.28 11.47
N ALA A 526 14.31 1.05 11.34
CA ALA A 526 13.07 1.76 11.61
C ALA A 526 11.93 1.36 10.65
N MET A 527 12.25 1.00 9.41
CA MET A 527 11.28 0.56 8.39
C MET A 527 10.44 -0.64 8.86
N TYR A 528 10.99 -1.54 9.69
CA TYR A 528 10.27 -2.70 10.22
C TYR A 528 9.06 -2.35 11.11
N CYS A 529 9.02 -1.12 11.62
CA CYS A 529 7.88 -0.60 12.38
C CYS A 529 7.02 0.37 11.54
N ILE A 530 7.68 1.13 10.64
CA ILE A 530 7.03 2.20 9.88
C ILE A 530 6.24 1.65 8.70
N TYR A 531 6.77 0.64 7.99
CA TYR A 531 6.07 0.02 6.88
C TYR A 531 5.16 -1.11 7.37
N ASP A 532 3.92 -1.10 6.89
CA ASP A 532 2.98 -2.18 7.15
C ASP A 532 3.28 -3.33 6.21
N ALA A 533 3.87 -4.39 6.73
CA ALA A 533 4.27 -5.56 5.96
C ALA A 533 4.05 -6.83 6.78
N PRO A 534 2.83 -7.40 6.77
CA PRO A 534 2.55 -8.63 7.52
C PRO A 534 3.43 -9.81 7.09
N LEU A 535 3.91 -9.82 5.86
CA LEU A 535 4.95 -10.72 5.36
C LEU A 535 6.21 -9.88 5.08
N THR A 536 7.12 -9.79 6.04
CA THR A 536 8.24 -8.84 6.02
C THR A 536 9.54 -9.50 5.56
N MET A 537 10.15 -8.97 4.51
CA MET A 537 11.42 -9.48 4.00
C MET A 537 12.61 -9.16 4.91
N LEU A 538 13.56 -10.09 4.97
CA LEU A 538 14.96 -9.87 5.29
C LEU A 538 15.73 -10.06 3.97
N CYS A 539 16.02 -8.97 3.28
CA CYS A 539 16.49 -9.02 1.90
C CYS A 539 17.99 -9.34 1.73
N ASP A 540 18.78 -9.19 2.78
CA ASP A 540 20.23 -9.43 2.68
C ASP A 540 20.59 -10.90 2.90
N SER A 541 21.84 -11.24 2.64
CA SER A 541 22.37 -12.59 2.79
C SER A 541 22.42 -13.04 4.25
N PRO A 542 22.06 -14.28 4.57
CA PRO A 542 22.26 -14.87 5.89
C PRO A 542 23.65 -14.64 6.47
N THR A 543 24.69 -14.76 5.65
CA THR A 543 26.07 -14.53 6.09
C THR A 543 26.38 -13.09 6.46
N ASN A 544 25.65 -12.10 5.91
CA ASN A 544 25.75 -10.70 6.34
C ASN A 544 25.05 -10.47 7.67
N TYR A 545 23.87 -11.03 7.87
CA TYR A 545 23.15 -10.98 9.15
C TYR A 545 23.94 -11.66 10.27
N GLU A 546 24.56 -12.80 10.01
CA GLU A 546 25.35 -13.58 10.99
C GLU A 546 26.64 -12.88 11.45
N ARG A 547 27.14 -11.89 10.72
CA ARG A 547 28.24 -11.02 11.17
C ARG A 547 27.85 -10.12 12.32
N GLU A 548 26.55 -9.84 12.48
CA GLU A 548 25.98 -8.99 13.54
C GLU A 548 24.84 -9.71 14.26
N PRO A 549 25.12 -10.77 15.02
CA PRO A 549 24.08 -11.67 15.55
C PRO A 549 23.13 -10.98 16.53
N GLU A 550 23.56 -9.98 17.28
CA GLU A 550 22.70 -9.24 18.22
C GLU A 550 21.73 -8.31 17.45
N PHE A 551 22.20 -7.66 16.39
CA PHE A 551 21.33 -6.86 15.52
C PHE A 551 20.31 -7.75 14.79
N THR A 552 20.74 -8.91 14.33
CA THR A 552 19.85 -9.89 13.66
C THR A 552 18.78 -10.43 14.60
N LYS A 553 19.12 -10.70 15.87
CA LYS A 553 18.13 -11.07 16.90
C LYS A 553 17.11 -9.95 17.13
N LEU A 554 17.56 -8.69 17.16
CA LEU A 554 16.66 -7.54 17.25
C LEU A 554 15.70 -7.52 16.06
N LEU A 555 16.21 -7.56 14.83
CA LEU A 555 15.36 -7.60 13.62
C LEU A 555 14.35 -8.74 13.66
N ALA A 556 14.81 -9.94 14.01
CA ALA A 556 13.96 -11.12 14.11
C ALA A 556 12.87 -10.98 15.20
N SER A 557 13.12 -10.20 16.25
CA SER A 557 12.17 -10.00 17.36
C SER A 557 11.08 -8.96 17.10
N ILE A 558 11.26 -8.06 16.10
CA ILE A 558 10.26 -7.04 15.78
C ILE A 558 9.02 -7.71 15.18
N PRO A 559 7.82 -7.46 15.68
CA PRO A 559 6.60 -8.04 15.11
C PRO A 559 6.33 -7.57 13.69
N THR A 560 5.60 -8.37 12.90
CA THR A 560 5.11 -8.01 11.57
C THR A 560 3.66 -7.54 11.57
N VAL A 561 2.92 -7.78 12.66
CA VAL A 561 1.54 -7.35 12.86
C VAL A 561 1.40 -6.70 14.23
N TRP A 562 0.73 -5.57 14.27
CA TRP A 562 0.65 -4.68 15.41
C TRP A 562 -0.75 -4.61 16.01
N SER A 563 -0.82 -4.49 17.34
CA SER A 563 -2.08 -4.17 18.04
C SER A 563 -2.46 -2.70 17.90
N VAL A 564 -1.47 -1.82 17.80
CA VAL A 564 -1.58 -0.41 17.45
C VAL A 564 -0.40 -0.09 16.55
N ARG A 565 -0.64 0.63 15.47
CA ARG A 565 0.38 1.21 14.59
C ARG A 565 -0.16 2.54 14.11
N GLU A 566 0.50 3.63 14.48
CA GLU A 566 0.05 4.97 14.15
C GLU A 566 1.24 5.93 13.96
N MET A 567 1.13 6.81 13.00
CA MET A 567 2.08 7.91 12.84
C MET A 567 1.81 8.96 13.91
N MET A 568 2.82 9.21 14.75
CA MET A 568 2.77 10.22 15.81
C MET A 568 3.02 11.61 15.26
N ASP A 569 4.01 11.72 14.38
CA ASP A 569 4.41 12.95 13.73
C ASP A 569 5.10 12.66 12.41
N GLY A 570 5.17 13.67 11.52
CA GLY A 570 5.86 13.54 10.24
C GLY A 570 5.54 14.68 9.30
N THR A 571 6.46 14.89 8.35
CA THR A 571 6.31 15.82 7.22
C THR A 571 6.69 15.09 5.94
N ILE A 572 5.83 15.12 4.93
CA ILE A 572 6.07 14.48 3.64
C ILE A 572 7.41 14.95 3.06
N GLY A 573 8.27 14.02 2.70
CA GLY A 573 9.59 14.28 2.13
C GLY A 573 10.68 14.65 3.15
N GLU A 574 10.35 14.78 4.45
CA GLU A 574 11.33 15.19 5.46
C GLU A 574 11.60 14.15 6.53
N TYR A 575 10.58 13.65 7.19
CA TYR A 575 10.72 12.64 8.25
C TYR A 575 9.38 12.00 8.61
N VAL A 576 9.45 10.85 9.28
CA VAL A 576 8.29 10.18 9.88
C VAL A 576 8.63 9.60 11.25
N GLU A 577 7.68 9.63 12.18
CA GLU A 577 7.76 9.01 13.50
C GLU A 577 6.50 8.19 13.76
N TYR A 578 6.69 6.90 14.07
CA TYR A 578 5.60 5.95 14.36
C TYR A 578 5.68 5.41 15.77
N HIS A 579 4.52 5.20 16.36
CA HIS A 579 4.32 4.36 17.52
C HIS A 579 3.69 3.04 17.10
N CYS A 580 4.30 1.94 17.52
CA CYS A 580 3.78 0.58 17.34
C CYS A 580 3.68 -0.12 18.71
N TYR A 581 2.64 -0.92 18.90
CA TYR A 581 2.43 -1.68 20.11
C TYR A 581 2.14 -3.16 19.82
N ASP A 582 2.95 -4.03 20.38
CA ASP A 582 2.69 -5.48 20.44
C ASP A 582 2.12 -5.87 21.79
N LYS A 583 0.82 -6.11 21.83
CA LYS A 583 0.11 -6.52 23.04
C LYS A 583 0.55 -7.90 23.55
N ARG A 584 1.01 -8.80 22.67
CA ARG A 584 1.40 -10.17 23.03
C ARG A 584 2.63 -10.17 23.96
N ASN A 585 3.58 -9.28 23.64
CA ASN A 585 4.85 -9.14 24.39
C ASN A 585 4.88 -7.89 25.28
N ASN A 586 3.76 -7.16 25.38
CA ASN A 586 3.64 -5.90 26.10
C ASN A 586 4.78 -4.92 25.78
N THR A 587 5.10 -4.76 24.49
CA THR A 587 6.25 -3.97 24.04
C THR A 587 5.79 -2.84 23.12
N HIS A 588 6.24 -1.63 23.41
CA HIS A 588 6.05 -0.45 22.58
C HIS A 588 7.32 -0.16 21.80
N TYR A 589 7.15 0.28 20.58
CA TYR A 589 8.23 0.69 19.68
C TYR A 589 7.94 2.12 19.19
N ILE A 590 8.96 2.99 19.25
CA ILE A 590 8.93 4.28 18.57
C ILE A 590 10.01 4.23 17.50
N ALA A 591 9.61 4.40 16.24
CA ALA A 591 10.49 4.34 15.09
C ALA A 591 10.51 5.69 14.36
N TYR A 592 11.68 6.16 14.01
CA TYR A 592 11.90 7.43 13.32
C TYR A 592 12.77 7.22 12.09
N LEU A 593 12.29 7.73 10.95
CA LEU A 593 13.08 7.87 9.71
C LEU A 593 13.35 9.34 9.45
N ASN A 594 14.59 9.66 9.12
CA ASN A 594 15.04 10.99 8.77
C ASN A 594 15.28 11.11 7.25
N GLY A 595 14.94 12.24 6.70
CA GLY A 595 15.25 12.60 5.33
C GLY A 595 16.71 13.01 5.12
N ASN A 596 16.95 13.87 4.12
CA ASN A 596 18.26 14.18 3.59
C ASN A 596 19.11 15.18 4.43
N GLU A 597 18.62 15.62 5.59
CA GLU A 597 19.31 16.55 6.44
C GLU A 597 19.53 15.99 7.85
N ARG A 598 20.74 16.19 8.42
CA ARG A 598 20.98 15.86 9.84
C ARG A 598 20.05 16.68 10.72
N LYS A 599 19.40 16.03 11.69
CA LYS A 599 18.46 16.68 12.61
C LYS A 599 18.78 16.34 14.07
N LYS A 600 18.54 17.30 14.98
CA LYS A 600 18.41 17.03 16.41
C LYS A 600 16.95 16.77 16.72
N VAL A 601 16.69 15.62 17.32
CA VAL A 601 15.34 15.13 17.58
C VAL A 601 15.16 14.82 19.05
N LYS A 602 14.02 15.19 19.60
CA LYS A 602 13.62 14.76 20.95
C LYS A 602 13.01 13.37 20.84
N VAL A 603 13.61 12.41 21.54
CA VAL A 603 13.06 11.05 21.63
C VAL A 603 11.79 11.09 22.46
N PHE A 604 10.72 10.54 21.90
CA PHE A 604 9.43 10.47 22.57
C PHE A 604 9.35 9.24 23.47
N PHE A 605 9.07 9.41 24.76
CA PHE A 605 8.85 8.33 25.71
C PHE A 605 7.38 8.28 26.12
N LEU A 606 6.77 7.09 26.03
CA LEU A 606 5.41 6.90 26.51
C LEU A 606 5.38 6.98 28.05
N VAL A 607 4.50 7.81 28.58
CA VAL A 607 4.36 8.05 30.02
C VAL A 607 3.24 7.21 30.63
N GLY A 608 3.31 6.96 31.93
CA GLY A 608 2.25 6.21 32.64
C GLY A 608 2.38 4.69 32.62
N PHE A 609 3.41 4.15 31.99
CA PHE A 609 3.69 2.71 31.94
C PHE A 609 4.83 2.33 32.90
N LYS A 610 4.85 1.05 33.31
CA LYS A 610 5.97 0.45 34.05
C LYS A 610 6.79 -0.39 33.09
N TYR A 611 8.05 -0.05 32.92
CA TYR A 611 8.96 -0.72 32.02
C TYR A 611 9.86 -1.73 32.72
N GLU A 612 10.17 -2.81 32.03
CA GLU A 612 11.23 -3.77 32.35
C GLU A 612 12.57 -3.27 31.78
N SER A 613 12.58 -2.91 30.50
CA SER A 613 13.71 -2.30 29.81
C SER A 613 13.28 -1.22 28.84
N ILE A 614 14.20 -0.31 28.55
CA ILE A 614 14.08 0.69 27.47
C ILE A 614 15.43 0.72 26.75
N ASP A 615 15.39 0.37 25.47
CA ASP A 615 16.57 0.26 24.63
C ASP A 615 16.42 1.14 23.39
N LEU A 616 17.40 1.99 23.12
CA LEU A 616 17.45 2.87 21.95
C LEU A 616 18.56 2.41 21.01
N TYR A 617 18.19 2.17 19.77
CA TYR A 617 19.10 1.91 18.65
C TYR A 617 19.09 3.12 17.73
N ILE A 618 20.24 3.74 17.52
CA ILE A 618 20.36 5.03 16.83
C ILE A 618 21.64 5.10 16.03
N ASP A 619 21.68 5.98 15.04
CA ASP A 619 22.87 6.27 14.25
C ASP A 619 24.09 6.57 15.12
N GLY A 620 25.23 6.01 14.76
CA GLY A 620 26.51 6.31 15.40
C GLY A 620 27.06 7.68 15.01
N SER A 621 28.08 8.12 15.70
CA SER A 621 28.68 9.43 15.46
C SER A 621 29.34 9.57 14.07
N ASN A 622 29.65 8.45 13.42
CA ASN A 622 30.27 8.37 12.11
C ASN A 622 29.30 7.90 10.99
N ALA A 623 28.01 7.80 11.27
CA ALA A 623 27.00 7.24 10.38
C ALA A 623 26.87 7.97 9.02
N GLU A 624 27.30 9.24 8.92
CA GLU A 624 27.34 9.98 7.65
C GLU A 624 28.51 9.61 6.73
N VAL A 625 29.44 8.78 7.22
CA VAL A 625 30.58 8.25 6.43
C VAL A 625 30.47 6.74 6.30
N ASP A 626 30.08 6.07 7.39
CA ASP A 626 29.83 4.65 7.45
C ASP A 626 28.36 4.40 7.83
N GLY A 627 27.54 4.14 6.83
CA GLY A 627 26.09 3.89 7.05
C GLY A 627 25.80 2.70 7.97
N THR A 628 26.78 1.86 8.27
CA THR A 628 26.63 0.72 9.19
C THR A 628 26.90 1.09 10.65
N ASP A 629 27.41 2.30 10.91
CA ASP A 629 27.72 2.75 12.29
C ASP A 629 26.43 3.08 13.05
N TYR A 630 26.17 2.34 14.10
CA TYR A 630 25.02 2.55 15.00
C TYR A 630 25.41 2.32 16.45
N GLN A 631 24.58 2.85 17.35
CA GLN A 631 24.73 2.70 18.80
C GLN A 631 23.50 2.03 19.41
N HIS A 632 23.73 1.13 20.37
CA HIS A 632 22.71 0.61 21.26
C HIS A 632 22.89 1.24 22.64
N ILE A 633 21.84 1.92 23.12
CA ILE A 633 21.81 2.62 24.41
C ILE A 633 20.70 2.04 25.28
N SER A 634 21.07 1.31 26.34
CA SER A 634 20.11 0.92 27.38
C SER A 634 19.85 2.11 28.32
N VAL A 635 18.60 2.55 28.35
CA VAL A 635 18.19 3.76 29.11
C VAL A 635 18.00 3.41 30.58
N ASP A 636 18.84 3.95 31.47
CA ASP A 636 18.70 3.80 32.92
C ASP A 636 17.61 4.74 33.47
N PHE A 637 16.37 4.29 33.39
CA PHE A 637 15.21 5.02 33.93
C PHE A 637 15.03 4.90 35.44
N THR A 638 15.83 4.09 36.14
CA THR A 638 15.79 3.98 37.60
C THR A 638 16.23 5.26 38.30
N LYS A 639 17.14 6.02 37.67
CA LYS A 639 17.61 7.35 38.12
C LYS A 639 16.48 8.38 38.22
N PHE A 640 15.35 8.13 37.55
CA PHE A 640 14.18 9.01 37.55
C PHE A 640 13.03 8.48 38.41
N GLY A 641 13.33 7.61 39.39
CA GLY A 641 12.32 6.98 40.26
C GLY A 641 11.40 6.00 39.54
N GLY A 642 11.85 5.45 38.41
CA GLY A 642 11.06 4.53 37.58
C GLY A 642 9.98 5.22 36.75
N ASN A 643 9.99 6.58 36.68
CA ASN A 643 9.02 7.36 35.95
C ASN A 643 9.71 8.15 34.82
N VAL A 644 9.33 7.88 33.59
CA VAL A 644 9.86 8.55 32.38
C VAL A 644 9.21 9.90 32.09
N ASN A 645 8.24 10.35 32.89
CA ASN A 645 7.48 11.59 32.62
C ASN A 645 8.33 12.85 32.51
N ASN A 646 9.54 12.86 33.07
CA ASN A 646 10.45 14.00 33.04
C ASN A 646 11.75 13.68 32.25
N TYR A 647 11.77 12.56 31.52
CA TYR A 647 12.94 12.20 30.74
C TYR A 647 12.88 12.91 29.39
N ASN A 648 13.81 13.84 29.16
CA ASN A 648 14.05 14.48 27.90
C ASN A 648 15.38 13.99 27.35
N MET A 649 15.35 13.22 26.28
CA MET A 649 16.53 12.80 25.56
C MET A 649 16.51 13.48 24.19
N GLU A 650 17.53 14.24 23.88
CA GLU A 650 17.75 14.82 22.57
C GLU A 650 18.89 14.06 21.91
N VAL A 651 18.70 13.65 20.69
CA VAL A 651 19.63 12.84 19.91
C VAL A 651 19.92 13.49 18.55
N GLU A 652 21.06 13.21 17.99
CA GLU A 652 21.38 13.58 16.61
C GLU A 652 21.11 12.38 15.70
N VAL A 653 20.34 12.59 14.64
CA VAL A 653 20.03 11.61 13.61
C VAL A 653 20.71 12.06 12.31
N ALA A 654 21.43 11.14 11.68
CA ALA A 654 22.16 11.42 10.44
C ALA A 654 21.22 11.74 9.27
N ALA A 655 21.76 12.34 8.22
CA ALA A 655 21.07 12.43 6.94
C ALA A 655 20.81 11.00 6.40
N GLY A 656 19.55 10.69 6.03
CA GLY A 656 19.15 9.33 5.67
C GLY A 656 19.29 8.34 6.83
N GLY A 657 19.16 8.83 8.07
CA GLY A 657 19.29 8.04 9.28
C GLY A 657 17.97 7.70 9.95
N GLY A 658 18.06 7.25 11.19
CA GLY A 658 16.89 6.91 11.98
C GLY A 658 17.18 6.42 13.38
N TYR A 659 16.13 6.05 14.09
CA TYR A 659 16.23 5.33 15.35
C TYR A 659 15.05 4.38 15.59
N LEU A 660 15.29 3.41 16.46
CA LEU A 660 14.26 2.56 17.03
C LEU A 660 14.40 2.57 18.55
N LEU A 661 13.36 3.01 19.25
CA LEU A 661 13.21 2.90 20.69
C LEU A 661 12.31 1.72 21.02
N VAL A 662 12.82 0.77 21.80
CA VAL A 662 12.08 -0.43 22.25
C VAL A 662 11.80 -0.29 23.73
N MET A 663 10.55 -0.26 24.13
CA MET A 663 10.11 -0.10 25.52
C MET A 663 9.31 -1.34 25.96
N LYS A 664 9.95 -2.24 26.66
CA LYS A 664 9.32 -3.47 27.15
C LYS A 664 8.60 -3.20 28.47
N GLY A 665 7.30 -3.44 28.50
CA GLY A 665 6.47 -3.33 29.71
C GLY A 665 6.62 -4.53 30.63
N ARG A 666 6.39 -4.29 31.94
CA ARG A 666 6.36 -5.34 32.97
C ARG A 666 5.08 -6.15 32.96
#